data_59b95dc79d0f69fab23a78dd0aeed611
#
_entry.id   59b95dc79d0f69fab23a78dd0aeed611
#
_cell.length_a   1.000
_cell.length_b   1.000
_cell.length_c   1.000
_cell.angle_alpha   90.00
_cell.angle_beta   90.00
_cell.angle_gamma   90.00
#
_symmetry.space_group_name_H-M   'P 1'
#
loop_
_entity.id
_entity.type
_entity.pdbx_description
1 polymer ?
#
loop_
_entity_poly.entity_id
_entity_poly.type
_entity_poly.pdbx_seq_one_letter_code
_entity_poly.pdbx_strand_id
1 'polypeptide(L)'
;MSSNNSSIPAFCQGIQHFGEKWPDFDKHAAQAVIAEGQSAIGNSGDDSSVYQTLLAADALRYLTLQVTGSKGSGHPGGYASSADAHASLMMLGHTNVVTEVGHHAPGFYSSMFLDSSLEEMGINNMDDMMARFREQHGLLGHLSGAIPGLLAPAGPLGQGQHFAMAGAYLHRDKLFPVTIGDGGMGEPYVLNSMMHFHTAYPEVTNFLPCLIWNGYSQEHHSMVSLHDNAQMIDYWTGHGFEEVILIDAKDFDDSDQQGAYVDSSHFSFTQRLAFTKAVLQGVDAAAKSAMGGKLTAFIIKQLKGTGVHTVGAKSHNLYPADTLDQPHIIDGLKRRALPAEAWQLVRDNLRRAGGGPAAKTVVTEGELEFTPLPQLSMNEFAKGEKAVPSTAMGELVGQVGKSDERYVVTNADGNEASAMKNINDALKVRHPTQDPLYNQEPDGQVYEPLNEDACAGFAAGLALFGSRSIWLSYESFAINGWPIMQTVAQAMAELRRKTPSTVCMFTAGALEQGRNGWTHQRPEIENYFAAMMRNGNSYPLFPCDANSIQVAYEYATASYNKSMVIIASKSPLPIYMNLKESRQAMEEGAATIYESESGSKGTVVFAVTGDMIFLPVFEAKDKLESEGYKVRIVAVVNPRRLYRPTDIAWDTVSQPDGKFMGDDQFNALFDGDALLAVSGGPSAALEPVVLRTRAPKRDTFCWKRGETTATPAEIMAFNGITAEAMQACINGFFATK
;
A
#
# COMPACT_ATOMS: atom_id res chain seq x y z
N MET A 1 49.45 7.86 -11.32
CA MET A 1 48.37 6.87 -11.48
C MET A 1 48.91 5.55 -10.99
N SER A 2 48.76 5.29 -9.73
CA SER A 2 49.13 4.01 -9.11
C SER A 2 48.02 3.00 -9.43
N SER A 3 48.39 1.95 -10.13
CA SER A 3 47.57 0.81 -10.41
C SER A 3 46.96 0.25 -9.13
N ASN A 4 45.64 0.36 -9.00
CA ASN A 4 44.89 -0.36 -7.97
C ASN A 4 44.86 -1.85 -8.26
N ASN A 5 46.00 -2.51 -8.06
CA ASN A 5 46.08 -3.99 -8.02
C ASN A 5 45.43 -4.59 -6.77
N SER A 6 44.76 -3.78 -5.95
CA SER A 6 44.09 -4.26 -4.73
C SER A 6 42.70 -4.83 -4.95
N SER A 7 42.04 -4.56 -6.08
CA SER A 7 40.72 -5.08 -6.41
C SER A 7 40.73 -6.54 -6.88
N ILE A 8 41.77 -6.95 -7.57
CA ILE A 8 41.91 -8.33 -8.10
C ILE A 8 41.87 -9.41 -6.99
N PRO A 9 42.52 -9.24 -5.82
CA PRO A 9 42.43 -10.23 -4.76
C PRO A 9 41.03 -10.38 -4.15
N ALA A 10 40.27 -9.30 -3.98
CA ALA A 10 38.92 -9.36 -3.44
C ALA A 10 37.95 -10.03 -4.44
N PHE A 11 38.12 -9.75 -5.72
CA PHE A 11 37.42 -10.45 -6.78
C PHE A 11 37.75 -11.94 -6.80
N CYS A 12 39.01 -12.28 -6.74
CA CYS A 12 39.46 -13.67 -6.70
C CYS A 12 38.88 -14.38 -5.46
N GLN A 13 38.68 -13.70 -4.32
CA GLN A 13 38.03 -14.26 -3.14
C GLN A 13 36.54 -14.52 -3.38
N GLY A 14 35.81 -13.56 -3.97
CA GLY A 14 34.40 -13.76 -4.34
C GLY A 14 34.22 -14.87 -5.38
N ILE A 15 35.04 -14.89 -6.41
CA ILE A 15 35.09 -15.97 -7.41
C ILE A 15 35.56 -17.28 -6.77
N GLN A 16 36.42 -17.24 -5.79
CA GLN A 16 36.88 -18.42 -5.07
C GLN A 16 35.77 -19.10 -4.31
N HIS A 17 34.91 -18.33 -3.70
CA HIS A 17 33.68 -18.83 -3.09
C HIS A 17 32.75 -19.49 -4.11
N PHE A 18 32.57 -18.92 -5.30
CA PHE A 18 31.89 -19.57 -6.41
C PHE A 18 32.68 -20.76 -6.96
N GLY A 19 34.00 -20.66 -7.07
CA GLY A 19 34.85 -21.75 -7.55
C GLY A 19 34.93 -22.96 -6.65
N GLU A 20 34.64 -22.80 -5.35
CA GLU A 20 34.46 -23.92 -4.44
C GLU A 20 33.13 -24.63 -4.67
N LYS A 21 32.07 -23.87 -4.98
CA LYS A 21 30.74 -24.39 -5.31
C LYS A 21 30.62 -24.81 -6.79
N TRP A 22 31.34 -24.13 -7.70
CA TRP A 22 31.34 -24.40 -9.14
C TRP A 22 32.78 -24.48 -9.68
N PRO A 23 33.40 -25.64 -9.58
CA PRO A 23 34.83 -25.84 -9.94
C PRO A 23 35.16 -25.47 -11.39
N ASP A 24 34.20 -25.53 -12.31
CA ASP A 24 34.35 -25.22 -13.70
C ASP A 24 34.22 -23.74 -14.06
N PHE A 25 34.01 -22.84 -13.08
CA PHE A 25 33.89 -21.40 -13.34
C PHE A 25 35.22 -20.83 -13.86
N ASP A 26 35.19 -20.24 -15.08
CA ASP A 26 36.39 -19.73 -15.73
C ASP A 26 36.76 -18.32 -15.22
N LYS A 27 37.65 -18.29 -14.23
CA LYS A 27 38.20 -17.05 -13.67
C LYS A 27 38.95 -16.20 -14.65
N HIS A 28 39.60 -16.82 -15.66
CA HIS A 28 40.40 -16.11 -16.64
C HIS A 28 39.54 -15.41 -17.68
N ALA A 29 38.43 -16.04 -18.09
CA ALA A 29 37.43 -15.40 -18.95
C ALA A 29 36.80 -14.16 -18.28
N ALA A 30 36.47 -14.26 -16.99
CA ALA A 30 35.96 -13.14 -16.21
C ALA A 30 36.97 -11.97 -16.16
N GLN A 31 38.23 -12.26 -15.87
CA GLN A 31 39.31 -11.25 -15.85
C GLN A 31 39.57 -10.61 -17.23
N ALA A 32 39.45 -11.37 -18.31
CA ALA A 32 39.59 -10.86 -19.65
C ALA A 32 38.51 -9.84 -20.03
N VAL A 33 37.25 -10.12 -19.71
CA VAL A 33 36.13 -9.21 -19.96
C VAL A 33 36.28 -7.91 -19.17
N ILE A 34 36.73 -7.99 -17.91
CA ILE A 34 37.02 -6.79 -17.12
C ILE A 34 38.16 -5.96 -17.71
N ALA A 35 39.24 -6.60 -18.11
CA ALA A 35 40.37 -5.91 -18.69
C ALA A 35 40.02 -5.25 -20.03
N GLU A 36 39.20 -5.88 -20.85
CA GLU A 36 38.68 -5.33 -22.11
C GLU A 36 37.81 -4.11 -21.85
N GLY A 37 36.91 -4.20 -20.88
CA GLY A 37 36.04 -3.08 -20.46
C GLY A 37 36.85 -1.92 -19.88
N GLN A 38 37.84 -2.17 -19.05
CA GLN A 38 38.72 -1.13 -18.50
C GLN A 38 39.52 -0.44 -19.61
N SER A 39 39.90 -1.16 -20.66
CA SER A 39 40.57 -0.61 -21.84
C SER A 39 39.65 0.30 -22.65
N ALA A 40 38.38 -0.06 -22.77
CA ALA A 40 37.35 0.74 -23.45
C ALA A 40 37.10 2.10 -22.76
N ILE A 41 37.12 2.15 -21.42
CA ILE A 41 36.96 3.39 -20.62
C ILE A 41 38.10 4.40 -20.93
N GLY A 42 39.29 3.92 -21.20
CA GLY A 42 40.47 4.76 -21.50
C GLY A 42 40.37 5.53 -22.80
N ASN A 43 39.43 5.21 -23.70
CA ASN A 43 39.44 5.64 -25.09
C ASN A 43 38.31 6.63 -25.49
N SER A 44 37.24 6.83 -24.68
CA SER A 44 36.20 7.84 -24.96
C SER A 44 35.38 8.24 -23.74
N GLY A 45 35.07 9.54 -23.60
CA GLY A 45 34.33 10.07 -22.44
C GLY A 45 32.88 9.62 -22.34
N ASP A 46 32.20 9.36 -23.47
CA ASP A 46 30.79 8.93 -23.51
C ASP A 46 30.63 7.42 -23.22
N ASP A 47 31.60 6.61 -23.60
CA ASP A 47 31.55 5.16 -23.38
C ASP A 47 31.85 4.78 -21.93
N SER A 48 32.42 5.70 -21.15
CA SER A 48 32.68 5.48 -19.71
C SER A 48 31.38 5.33 -18.91
N SER A 49 30.35 6.14 -19.15
CA SER A 49 29.08 6.05 -18.47
C SER A 49 28.31 4.80 -18.86
N VAL A 50 28.36 4.40 -20.13
CA VAL A 50 27.75 3.15 -20.63
C VAL A 50 28.40 1.93 -19.96
N TYR A 51 29.74 1.91 -19.90
CA TYR A 51 30.44 0.81 -19.23
C TYR A 51 30.14 0.75 -17.71
N GLN A 52 30.07 1.88 -17.03
CA GLN A 52 29.68 1.93 -15.62
C GLN A 52 28.25 1.40 -15.41
N THR A 53 27.33 1.71 -16.33
CA THR A 53 25.96 1.19 -16.30
C THR A 53 25.91 -0.32 -16.52
N LEU A 54 26.71 -0.84 -17.48
CA LEU A 54 26.86 -2.28 -17.69
C LEU A 54 27.36 -3.00 -16.43
N LEU A 55 28.41 -2.46 -15.80
CA LEU A 55 28.95 -3.00 -14.55
C LEU A 55 27.90 -2.97 -13.43
N ALA A 56 27.13 -1.88 -13.33
CA ALA A 56 26.07 -1.76 -12.34
C ALA A 56 24.98 -2.82 -12.55
N ALA A 57 24.52 -3.03 -13.78
CA ALA A 57 23.51 -4.04 -14.11
C ALA A 57 24.01 -5.46 -13.78
N ASP A 58 25.25 -5.79 -14.12
CA ASP A 58 25.82 -7.09 -13.79
C ASP A 58 26.05 -7.25 -12.27
N ALA A 59 26.47 -6.18 -11.58
CA ALA A 59 26.60 -6.18 -10.12
C ALA A 59 25.25 -6.41 -9.43
N LEU A 60 24.19 -5.77 -9.89
CA LEU A 60 22.82 -5.95 -9.36
C LEU A 60 22.36 -7.41 -9.52
N ARG A 61 22.60 -8.03 -10.69
CA ARG A 61 22.30 -9.46 -10.93
C ARG A 61 23.08 -10.35 -9.97
N TYR A 62 24.40 -10.11 -9.89
CA TYR A 62 25.31 -10.88 -9.04
C TYR A 62 24.87 -10.83 -7.56
N LEU A 63 24.69 -9.62 -7.02
CA LEU A 63 24.30 -9.44 -5.63
C LEU A 63 22.92 -10.06 -5.33
N THR A 64 21.97 -9.89 -6.24
CA THR A 64 20.63 -10.51 -6.12
C THR A 64 20.72 -12.03 -6.05
N LEU A 65 21.57 -12.64 -6.89
CA LEU A 65 21.81 -14.08 -6.88
C LEU A 65 22.48 -14.53 -5.58
N GLN A 66 23.47 -13.79 -5.07
CA GLN A 66 24.14 -14.09 -3.81
C GLN A 66 23.17 -14.06 -2.62
N VAL A 67 22.38 -12.98 -2.53
CA VAL A 67 21.44 -12.76 -1.44
C VAL A 67 20.34 -13.83 -1.42
N THR A 68 19.76 -14.13 -2.58
CA THR A 68 18.72 -15.18 -2.68
C THR A 68 19.29 -16.57 -2.49
N GLY A 69 20.46 -16.84 -3.04
CA GLY A 69 21.15 -18.13 -2.90
C GLY A 69 21.57 -18.43 -1.47
N SER A 70 22.00 -17.41 -0.69
CA SER A 70 22.42 -17.59 0.70
C SER A 70 21.30 -18.12 1.60
N LYS A 71 20.04 -17.85 1.23
CA LYS A 71 18.85 -18.27 1.99
C LYS A 71 18.04 -19.36 1.27
N GLY A 72 18.39 -19.74 0.03
CA GLY A 72 17.57 -20.61 -0.79
C GLY A 72 16.15 -20.05 -0.97
N SER A 73 16.02 -18.73 -1.08
CA SER A 73 14.72 -18.04 -1.01
C SER A 73 14.76 -16.67 -1.71
N GLY A 74 13.69 -16.33 -2.42
CA GLY A 74 13.55 -15.10 -3.22
C GLY A 74 13.31 -15.41 -4.69
N HIS A 75 13.34 -14.39 -5.56
CA HIS A 75 13.00 -14.54 -6.98
C HIS A 75 14.03 -13.84 -7.87
N PRO A 76 15.24 -14.40 -8.04
CA PRO A 76 16.31 -13.73 -8.75
C PRO A 76 16.05 -13.55 -10.26
N GLY A 77 15.34 -14.49 -10.90
CA GLY A 77 15.13 -14.46 -12.33
C GLY A 77 14.23 -13.32 -12.82
N GLY A 78 13.21 -12.94 -12.04
CA GLY A 78 12.37 -11.78 -12.35
C GLY A 78 13.18 -10.50 -12.36
N TYR A 79 13.99 -10.28 -11.34
CA TYR A 79 14.81 -9.07 -11.22
C TYR A 79 15.94 -9.04 -12.24
N ALA A 80 16.51 -10.17 -12.62
CA ALA A 80 17.61 -10.22 -13.58
C ALA A 80 17.28 -9.53 -14.90
N SER A 81 16.03 -9.62 -15.37
CA SER A 81 15.56 -8.93 -16.57
C SER A 81 15.26 -7.44 -16.36
N SER A 82 15.20 -6.96 -15.13
CA SER A 82 15.02 -5.52 -14.83
C SER A 82 16.33 -4.80 -14.54
N ALA A 83 17.41 -5.53 -14.36
CA ALA A 83 18.67 -4.96 -13.86
C ALA A 83 19.25 -3.88 -14.78
N ASP A 84 19.13 -3.99 -16.11
CA ASP A 84 19.65 -2.97 -17.06
C ASP A 84 18.88 -1.65 -16.95
N ALA A 85 17.53 -1.73 -16.85
CA ALA A 85 16.70 -0.55 -16.65
C ALA A 85 16.93 0.09 -15.27
N HIS A 86 17.02 -0.73 -14.22
CA HIS A 86 17.27 -0.23 -12.86
C HIS A 86 18.66 0.40 -12.74
N ALA A 87 19.70 -0.23 -13.31
CA ALA A 87 21.03 0.35 -13.37
C ALA A 87 21.05 1.68 -14.12
N SER A 88 20.31 1.79 -15.24
CA SER A 88 20.20 3.03 -15.99
C SER A 88 19.52 4.13 -15.18
N LEU A 89 18.41 3.85 -14.52
CA LEU A 89 17.75 4.79 -13.60
C LEU A 89 18.71 5.25 -12.50
N MET A 90 19.41 4.30 -11.88
CA MET A 90 20.39 4.57 -10.82
C MET A 90 21.52 5.45 -11.30
N MET A 91 22.12 5.17 -12.47
CA MET A 91 23.26 5.92 -13.00
C MET A 91 22.88 7.31 -13.51
N LEU A 92 21.62 7.52 -13.91
CA LEU A 92 21.06 8.83 -14.27
C LEU A 92 20.61 9.66 -13.05
N GLY A 93 20.66 9.09 -11.85
CA GLY A 93 20.26 9.79 -10.61
C GLY A 93 18.76 9.82 -10.38
N HIS A 94 17.97 8.97 -11.03
CA HIS A 94 16.55 8.82 -10.78
C HIS A 94 16.31 7.87 -9.60
N THR A 95 16.15 8.43 -8.42
CA THR A 95 16.20 7.70 -7.15
C THR A 95 14.85 7.33 -6.58
N ASN A 96 13.79 8.05 -7.00
CA ASN A 96 12.45 7.84 -6.48
C ASN A 96 11.75 6.65 -7.17
N VAL A 97 12.44 5.52 -7.25
CA VAL A 97 11.94 4.32 -7.91
C VAL A 97 10.96 3.59 -7.00
N VAL A 98 9.75 3.40 -7.50
CA VAL A 98 8.73 2.54 -6.92
C VAL A 98 8.68 1.23 -7.71
N THR A 99 8.26 0.15 -7.11
CA THR A 99 8.03 -1.09 -7.86
C THR A 99 6.61 -1.61 -7.58
N GLU A 100 5.98 -2.08 -8.64
CA GLU A 100 4.77 -2.88 -8.56
C GLU A 100 5.13 -4.34 -8.23
N VAL A 101 6.38 -4.75 -8.52
CA VAL A 101 6.86 -6.13 -8.40
C VAL A 101 7.57 -6.33 -7.06
N GLY A 102 6.81 -6.64 -6.00
CA GLY A 102 7.35 -6.77 -4.63
C GLY A 102 8.47 -7.80 -4.47
N HIS A 103 8.44 -8.87 -5.25
CA HIS A 103 9.49 -9.90 -5.23
C HIS A 103 10.81 -9.48 -5.89
N HIS A 104 10.91 -8.28 -6.46
CA HIS A 104 12.17 -7.67 -6.87
C HIS A 104 12.98 -7.09 -5.69
N ALA A 105 12.49 -7.22 -4.45
CA ALA A 105 13.14 -6.73 -3.25
C ALA A 105 14.66 -7.03 -3.16
N PRO A 106 15.16 -8.25 -3.46
CA PRO A 106 16.61 -8.52 -3.40
C PRO A 106 17.44 -7.60 -4.31
N GLY A 107 16.89 -7.24 -5.47
CA GLY A 107 17.55 -6.32 -6.38
C GLY A 107 17.56 -4.88 -5.92
N PHE A 108 16.46 -4.42 -5.30
CA PHE A 108 16.42 -3.11 -4.66
C PHE A 108 17.42 -3.02 -3.49
N TYR A 109 17.52 -4.05 -2.67
CA TYR A 109 18.55 -4.08 -1.61
C TYR A 109 19.97 -4.11 -2.21
N SER A 110 20.14 -4.77 -3.34
CA SER A 110 21.41 -4.77 -4.07
C SER A 110 21.79 -3.35 -4.54
N SER A 111 20.83 -2.58 -5.08
CA SER A 111 21.07 -1.18 -5.46
C SER A 111 21.39 -0.30 -4.25
N MET A 112 20.65 -0.47 -3.14
CA MET A 112 20.89 0.25 -1.88
C MET A 112 22.21 -0.14 -1.22
N PHE A 113 22.69 -1.36 -1.44
CA PHE A 113 24.02 -1.77 -1.01
C PHE A 113 25.12 -1.11 -1.85
N LEU A 114 24.94 -1.04 -3.17
CA LEU A 114 25.90 -0.39 -4.08
C LEU A 114 26.03 1.10 -3.78
N ASP A 115 24.96 1.79 -3.44
CA ASP A 115 24.96 3.22 -3.13
C ASP A 115 25.24 3.53 -1.67
N SER A 116 25.50 2.52 -0.85
CA SER A 116 25.76 2.63 0.59
C SER A 116 24.57 3.03 1.47
N SER A 117 23.33 3.09 0.97
CA SER A 117 22.13 3.42 1.77
C SER A 117 21.86 2.43 2.89
N LEU A 118 22.25 1.16 2.73
CA LEU A 118 22.08 0.14 3.76
C LEU A 118 23.05 0.28 4.95
N GLU A 119 24.06 1.16 4.86
CA GLU A 119 24.99 1.38 5.98
C GLU A 119 24.29 1.94 7.22
N GLU A 120 23.21 2.69 7.06
CA GLU A 120 22.35 3.15 8.17
C GLU A 120 21.75 1.98 8.97
N MET A 121 21.59 0.83 8.35
CA MET A 121 21.14 -0.40 9.00
C MET A 121 22.30 -1.25 9.53
N GLY A 122 23.54 -0.79 9.44
CA GLY A 122 24.73 -1.54 9.80
C GLY A 122 25.07 -2.66 8.82
N ILE A 123 24.64 -2.55 7.56
CA ILE A 123 24.99 -3.48 6.48
C ILE A 123 26.12 -2.86 5.66
N ASN A 124 27.35 -3.23 5.99
CA ASN A 124 28.55 -2.60 5.45
C ASN A 124 29.22 -3.43 4.34
N ASN A 125 28.98 -4.72 4.33
CA ASN A 125 29.58 -5.68 3.40
C ASN A 125 28.53 -6.71 2.92
N MET A 126 28.92 -7.54 1.98
CA MET A 126 28.04 -8.54 1.37
C MET A 126 27.62 -9.64 2.36
N ASP A 127 28.50 -10.00 3.29
CA ASP A 127 28.17 -11.01 4.31
C ASP A 127 27.07 -10.49 5.27
N ASP A 128 27.13 -9.22 5.65
CA ASP A 128 26.07 -8.57 6.43
C ASP A 128 24.73 -8.60 5.66
N MET A 129 24.75 -8.28 4.38
CA MET A 129 23.54 -8.27 3.53
C MET A 129 22.95 -9.69 3.42
N MET A 130 23.76 -10.68 3.13
CA MET A 130 23.34 -12.10 3.08
C MET A 130 22.82 -12.60 4.42
N ALA A 131 23.49 -12.26 5.52
CA ALA A 131 23.07 -12.67 6.85
C ALA A 131 21.71 -12.09 7.23
N ARG A 132 21.40 -10.85 6.83
CA ARG A 132 20.16 -10.16 7.21
C ARG A 132 19.00 -10.34 6.24
N PHE A 133 19.22 -10.86 5.04
CA PHE A 133 18.13 -11.09 4.10
C PHE A 133 17.16 -12.14 4.62
N ARG A 134 15.85 -11.78 4.62
CA ARG A 134 14.75 -12.63 5.14
C ARG A 134 14.93 -13.08 6.59
N GLU A 135 15.58 -12.25 7.39
CA GLU A 135 15.68 -12.44 8.84
C GLU A 135 14.82 -11.42 9.58
N GLN A 136 14.40 -11.76 10.79
CA GLN A 136 13.64 -10.86 11.64
C GLN A 136 14.42 -9.56 11.89
N HIS A 137 13.77 -8.43 11.68
CA HIS A 137 14.38 -7.07 11.74
C HIS A 137 15.52 -6.84 10.73
N GLY A 138 15.61 -7.66 9.71
CA GLY A 138 16.56 -7.53 8.61
C GLY A 138 15.92 -6.98 7.34
N LEU A 139 16.40 -7.49 6.19
CA LEU A 139 15.89 -7.15 4.86
C LEU A 139 14.72 -8.07 4.53
N LEU A 140 13.55 -7.48 4.28
CA LEU A 140 12.31 -8.22 4.07
C LEU A 140 12.29 -8.93 2.70
N GLY A 141 11.46 -9.95 2.58
CA GLY A 141 11.27 -10.67 1.31
C GLY A 141 10.53 -9.86 0.23
N HIS A 142 9.77 -8.86 0.66
CA HIS A 142 9.09 -7.87 -0.18
C HIS A 142 9.37 -6.48 0.39
N LEU A 143 9.29 -5.44 -0.46
CA LEU A 143 9.67 -4.10 -0.03
C LEU A 143 8.69 -3.52 0.99
N SER A 144 9.23 -2.81 1.97
CA SER A 144 8.46 -2.08 2.97
C SER A 144 9.21 -0.81 3.38
N GLY A 145 8.47 0.22 3.77
CA GLY A 145 9.02 1.46 4.30
C GLY A 145 9.75 1.32 5.65
N ALA A 146 9.88 0.10 6.19
CA ALA A 146 10.78 -0.23 7.30
C ALA A 146 12.26 -0.06 6.93
N ILE A 147 12.58 -0.16 5.65
CA ILE A 147 13.94 0.04 5.13
C ILE A 147 14.12 1.52 4.78
N PRO A 148 15.14 2.21 5.34
CA PRO A 148 15.42 3.60 5.03
C PRO A 148 15.58 3.82 3.52
N GLY A 149 14.98 4.90 3.00
CA GLY A 149 15.03 5.24 1.57
C GLY A 149 14.02 4.52 0.68
N LEU A 150 13.37 3.46 1.12
CA LEU A 150 12.26 2.87 0.37
C LEU A 150 10.99 3.70 0.51
N LEU A 151 10.39 4.00 -0.64
CA LEU A 151 9.29 4.96 -0.77
C LEU A 151 7.95 4.36 -0.35
N ALA A 152 7.67 3.16 -0.82
CA ALA A 152 6.36 2.53 -0.70
C ALA A 152 6.49 1.02 -0.50
N PRO A 153 5.47 0.38 0.11
CA PRO A 153 5.40 -1.06 0.18
C PRO A 153 5.15 -1.67 -1.21
N ALA A 154 5.63 -2.89 -1.42
CA ALA A 154 5.31 -3.67 -2.59
C ALA A 154 5.10 -5.13 -2.17
N GLY A 155 3.90 -5.64 -2.39
CA GLY A 155 3.50 -7.00 -2.07
C GLY A 155 2.66 -7.59 -3.19
N PRO A 156 1.32 -7.48 -3.12
CA PRO A 156 0.45 -7.84 -4.25
C PRO A 156 0.77 -6.98 -5.47
N LEU A 157 0.61 -7.57 -6.67
CA LEU A 157 0.78 -6.86 -7.93
C LEU A 157 -0.33 -5.80 -8.12
N GLY A 158 -0.13 -4.84 -9.02
CA GLY A 158 -1.13 -3.84 -9.38
C GLY A 158 -1.25 -2.64 -8.44
N GLN A 159 -0.30 -2.41 -7.52
CA GLN A 159 -0.40 -1.34 -6.52
C GLN A 159 0.63 -0.21 -6.69
N GLY A 160 1.82 -0.51 -7.18
CA GLY A 160 2.95 0.41 -7.20
C GLY A 160 2.71 1.70 -8.00
N GLN A 161 1.95 1.63 -9.10
CA GLN A 161 1.63 2.79 -9.92
C GLN A 161 0.86 3.88 -9.14
N HIS A 162 0.00 3.51 -8.20
CA HIS A 162 -0.73 4.48 -7.38
C HIS A 162 0.23 5.31 -6.50
N PHE A 163 1.24 4.65 -5.96
CA PHE A 163 2.25 5.33 -5.14
C PHE A 163 3.15 6.24 -5.98
N ALA A 164 3.55 5.79 -7.18
CA ALA A 164 4.32 6.63 -8.10
C ALA A 164 3.54 7.88 -8.53
N MET A 165 2.25 7.73 -8.86
CA MET A 165 1.36 8.86 -9.21
C MET A 165 1.20 9.83 -8.03
N ALA A 166 1.04 9.32 -6.81
CA ALA A 166 0.94 10.17 -5.61
C ALA A 166 2.26 10.92 -5.33
N GLY A 167 3.40 10.25 -5.45
CA GLY A 167 4.70 10.88 -5.34
C GLY A 167 4.90 11.97 -6.39
N ALA A 168 4.57 11.69 -7.64
CA ALA A 168 4.66 12.64 -8.74
C ALA A 168 3.73 13.85 -8.55
N TYR A 169 2.52 13.63 -8.03
CA TYR A 169 1.58 14.71 -7.70
C TYR A 169 2.14 15.66 -6.65
N LEU A 170 2.78 15.14 -5.60
CA LEU A 170 3.31 15.93 -4.48
C LEU A 170 4.67 16.57 -4.78
N HIS A 171 5.48 15.98 -5.66
CA HIS A 171 6.86 16.39 -5.96
C HIS A 171 7.05 16.57 -7.47
N ARG A 172 6.52 17.66 -8.01
CA ARG A 172 6.49 17.97 -9.44
C ARG A 172 7.86 18.13 -10.10
N ASP A 173 8.86 18.45 -9.31
CA ASP A 173 10.25 18.62 -9.75
C ASP A 173 11.07 17.31 -9.75
N LYS A 174 10.47 16.20 -9.33
CA LYS A 174 11.11 14.88 -9.23
C LYS A 174 10.43 13.88 -10.14
N LEU A 175 11.21 13.00 -10.74
CA LEU A 175 10.68 11.84 -11.48
C LEU A 175 10.38 10.69 -10.53
N PHE A 176 9.26 10.00 -10.76
CA PHE A 176 8.86 8.78 -10.04
C PHE A 176 8.74 7.60 -11.01
N PRO A 177 9.84 6.89 -11.31
CA PRO A 177 9.76 5.66 -12.07
C PRO A 177 9.00 4.58 -11.29
N VAL A 178 8.19 3.80 -11.99
CA VAL A 178 7.55 2.60 -11.43
C VAL A 178 7.83 1.39 -12.31
N THR A 179 8.49 0.38 -11.75
CA THR A 179 8.77 -0.86 -12.48
C THR A 179 7.55 -1.78 -12.43
N ILE A 180 7.11 -2.21 -13.62
CA ILE A 180 5.95 -3.08 -13.84
C ILE A 180 6.45 -4.35 -14.53
N GLY A 181 6.02 -5.52 -14.09
CA GLY A 181 6.32 -6.80 -14.75
C GLY A 181 5.21 -7.26 -15.68
N ASP A 182 5.48 -8.29 -16.47
CA ASP A 182 4.50 -8.95 -17.33
C ASP A 182 3.23 -9.37 -16.56
N GLY A 183 3.40 -9.86 -15.32
CA GLY A 183 2.29 -10.24 -14.45
C GLY A 183 1.46 -9.04 -14.05
N GLY A 184 2.11 -7.90 -13.75
CA GLY A 184 1.43 -6.66 -13.40
C GLY A 184 0.58 -6.09 -14.52
N MET A 185 0.98 -6.31 -15.79
CA MET A 185 0.15 -5.95 -16.93
C MET A 185 -1.18 -6.73 -16.98
N GLY A 186 -1.26 -7.87 -16.31
CA GLY A 186 -2.48 -8.65 -16.17
C GLY A 186 -3.42 -8.16 -15.08
N GLU A 187 -2.96 -7.28 -14.20
CA GLU A 187 -3.78 -6.71 -13.15
C GLU A 187 -4.76 -5.67 -13.72
N PRO A 188 -6.07 -5.76 -13.41
CA PRO A 188 -7.10 -5.03 -14.14
C PRO A 188 -6.99 -3.51 -14.02
N TYR A 189 -6.34 -3.01 -12.98
CA TYR A 189 -6.33 -1.57 -12.67
C TYR A 189 -5.03 -0.85 -13.07
N VAL A 190 -3.98 -1.55 -13.49
CA VAL A 190 -2.65 -0.94 -13.73
C VAL A 190 -2.73 0.17 -14.77
N LEU A 191 -3.11 -0.13 -16.00
CA LEU A 191 -3.20 0.90 -17.06
C LEU A 191 -4.41 1.81 -16.89
N ASN A 192 -5.55 1.25 -16.48
CA ASN A 192 -6.77 2.03 -16.31
C ASN A 192 -6.62 3.11 -15.24
N SER A 193 -5.95 2.83 -14.12
CA SER A 193 -5.74 3.84 -13.09
C SER A 193 -4.82 4.96 -13.56
N MET A 194 -3.76 4.66 -14.32
CA MET A 194 -2.86 5.66 -14.90
C MET A 194 -3.59 6.53 -15.93
N MET A 195 -4.42 5.94 -16.79
CA MET A 195 -5.24 6.66 -17.76
C MET A 195 -6.23 7.62 -17.08
N HIS A 196 -6.98 7.13 -16.08
CA HIS A 196 -7.93 7.97 -15.33
C HIS A 196 -7.21 9.09 -14.58
N PHE A 197 -6.10 8.76 -13.95
CA PHE A 197 -5.29 9.76 -13.25
C PHE A 197 -4.79 10.85 -14.20
N HIS A 198 -4.18 10.48 -15.32
CA HIS A 198 -3.70 11.45 -16.32
C HIS A 198 -4.85 12.28 -16.91
N THR A 199 -6.02 11.69 -17.12
CA THR A 199 -7.19 12.45 -17.58
C THR A 199 -7.60 13.51 -16.58
N ALA A 200 -7.58 13.22 -15.27
CA ALA A 200 -7.93 14.17 -14.22
C ALA A 200 -6.80 15.18 -13.91
N TYR A 201 -5.56 14.74 -14.03
CA TYR A 201 -4.34 15.50 -13.70
C TYR A 201 -3.38 15.52 -14.90
N PRO A 202 -3.77 16.12 -16.05
CA PRO A 202 -2.95 16.08 -17.27
C PRO A 202 -1.59 16.76 -17.12
N GLU A 203 -1.45 17.64 -16.13
CA GLU A 203 -0.20 18.28 -15.81
C GLU A 203 0.76 17.42 -14.98
N VAL A 204 0.32 16.23 -14.49
CA VAL A 204 1.16 15.29 -13.71
C VAL A 204 1.70 14.23 -14.65
N THR A 205 2.84 14.46 -15.24
CA THR A 205 3.49 13.54 -16.18
C THR A 205 4.81 12.97 -15.66
N ASN A 206 5.27 13.46 -14.52
CA ASN A 206 6.55 13.11 -13.90
C ASN A 206 6.54 11.75 -13.15
N PHE A 207 5.62 10.86 -13.47
CA PHE A 207 5.73 9.43 -13.17
C PHE A 207 6.06 8.66 -14.46
N LEU A 208 6.90 7.64 -14.35
CA LEU A 208 7.41 6.92 -15.51
C LEU A 208 7.20 5.41 -15.31
N PRO A 209 6.15 4.80 -15.86
CA PRO A 209 6.05 3.35 -15.90
C PRO A 209 7.15 2.75 -16.75
N CYS A 210 7.88 1.79 -16.18
CA CYS A 210 8.95 1.02 -16.79
C CYS A 210 8.51 -0.45 -16.88
N LEU A 211 7.98 -0.87 -18.01
CA LEU A 211 7.60 -2.26 -18.24
C LEU A 211 8.83 -3.14 -18.44
N ILE A 212 8.98 -4.13 -17.61
CA ILE A 212 9.98 -5.20 -17.74
C ILE A 212 9.31 -6.37 -18.47
N TRP A 213 9.34 -6.30 -19.79
CA TRP A 213 8.67 -7.25 -20.67
C TRP A 213 9.57 -8.45 -20.95
N ASN A 214 9.46 -9.48 -20.09
CA ASN A 214 10.38 -10.61 -20.09
C ASN A 214 9.78 -11.94 -20.59
N GLY A 215 8.52 -11.93 -21.01
CA GLY A 215 7.80 -13.04 -21.60
C GLY A 215 7.13 -14.00 -20.61
N TYR A 216 7.32 -13.82 -19.29
CA TYR A 216 6.85 -14.78 -18.29
C TYR A 216 6.20 -14.13 -17.09
N SER A 217 5.04 -14.68 -16.72
CA SER A 217 4.38 -14.43 -15.43
C SER A 217 4.63 -15.63 -14.53
N GLN A 218 5.42 -15.45 -13.47
CA GLN A 218 5.91 -16.55 -12.62
C GLN A 218 6.64 -17.63 -13.45
N GLU A 219 6.04 -18.81 -13.62
CA GLU A 219 6.62 -19.99 -14.29
C GLU A 219 6.01 -20.26 -15.66
N HIS A 220 5.11 -19.42 -16.14
CA HIS A 220 4.41 -19.58 -17.43
C HIS A 220 4.59 -18.35 -18.31
N HIS A 221 4.36 -18.52 -19.61
CA HIS A 221 4.28 -17.38 -20.52
C HIS A 221 3.17 -16.42 -20.04
N SER A 222 3.51 -15.13 -20.02
CA SER A 222 2.52 -14.11 -19.72
C SER A 222 1.56 -13.92 -20.91
N MET A 223 0.33 -13.43 -20.63
CA MET A 223 -0.62 -13.14 -21.72
C MET A 223 -0.07 -12.07 -22.66
N VAL A 224 0.64 -11.08 -22.14
CA VAL A 224 1.26 -10.00 -22.93
C VAL A 224 2.46 -10.49 -23.74
N SER A 225 2.99 -11.69 -23.48
CA SER A 225 4.09 -12.27 -24.26
C SER A 225 3.67 -12.65 -25.70
N LEU A 226 2.37 -12.70 -25.97
CA LEU A 226 1.84 -12.97 -27.30
C LEU A 226 1.83 -11.74 -28.22
N HIS A 227 2.03 -10.54 -27.66
CA HIS A 227 2.11 -9.32 -28.45
C HIS A 227 3.47 -9.21 -29.15
N ASP A 228 3.47 -8.65 -30.33
CA ASP A 228 4.68 -8.10 -30.96
C ASP A 228 4.96 -6.67 -30.46
N ASN A 229 6.08 -6.10 -30.88
CA ASN A 229 6.49 -4.77 -30.43
C ASN A 229 5.49 -3.68 -30.82
N ALA A 230 4.89 -3.76 -32.03
CA ALA A 230 3.93 -2.77 -32.50
C ALA A 230 2.63 -2.85 -31.68
N GLN A 231 2.13 -4.07 -31.45
CA GLN A 231 0.93 -4.29 -30.62
C GLN A 231 1.14 -3.80 -29.19
N MET A 232 2.33 -3.98 -28.61
CA MET A 232 2.62 -3.48 -27.27
C MET A 232 2.64 -1.95 -27.23
N ILE A 233 3.25 -1.29 -28.22
CA ILE A 233 3.24 0.17 -28.34
C ILE A 233 1.79 0.68 -28.51
N ASP A 234 1.01 0.08 -29.41
CA ASP A 234 -0.39 0.43 -29.63
C ASP A 234 -1.24 0.26 -28.37
N TYR A 235 -0.96 -0.79 -27.58
CA TYR A 235 -1.65 -1.05 -26.34
C TYR A 235 -1.44 0.09 -25.29
N TRP A 236 -0.21 0.55 -25.13
CA TRP A 236 0.09 1.67 -24.25
C TRP A 236 -0.44 3.00 -24.79
N THR A 237 -0.28 3.25 -26.08
CA THR A 237 -0.79 4.46 -26.75
C THR A 237 -2.32 4.54 -26.65
N GLY A 238 -3.02 3.39 -26.80
CA GLY A 238 -4.46 3.28 -26.61
C GLY A 238 -4.95 3.63 -25.20
N HIS A 239 -4.06 3.60 -24.20
CA HIS A 239 -4.32 4.05 -22.83
C HIS A 239 -3.86 5.49 -22.56
N GLY A 240 -3.61 6.29 -23.60
CA GLY A 240 -3.31 7.70 -23.49
C GLY A 240 -1.84 8.06 -23.37
N PHE A 241 -0.91 7.09 -23.46
CA PHE A 241 0.51 7.39 -23.45
C PHE A 241 0.93 8.06 -24.76
N GLU A 242 1.46 9.28 -24.64
CA GLU A 242 1.85 10.10 -25.80
C GLU A 242 3.19 9.66 -26.38
N GLU A 243 4.05 9.08 -25.55
CA GLU A 243 5.35 8.55 -25.96
C GLU A 243 5.62 7.20 -25.32
N VAL A 244 5.98 6.22 -26.15
CA VAL A 244 6.32 4.86 -25.71
C VAL A 244 7.69 4.51 -26.28
N ILE A 245 8.69 4.40 -25.41
CA ILE A 245 10.06 4.07 -25.80
C ILE A 245 10.31 2.59 -25.49
N LEU A 246 10.48 1.78 -26.53
CA LEU A 246 10.72 0.34 -26.43
C LEU A 246 12.13 0.01 -26.89
N ILE A 247 12.88 -0.70 -26.05
CA ILE A 247 14.19 -1.25 -26.34
C ILE A 247 14.08 -2.79 -26.30
N ASP A 248 14.24 -3.42 -27.47
CA ASP A 248 14.20 -4.88 -27.61
C ASP A 248 15.63 -5.42 -27.69
N ALA A 249 16.01 -6.31 -26.77
CA ALA A 249 17.32 -6.95 -26.80
C ALA A 249 17.61 -7.72 -28.11
N LYS A 250 16.55 -8.18 -28.76
CA LYS A 250 16.68 -8.90 -30.04
C LYS A 250 17.29 -8.05 -31.14
N ASP A 251 17.16 -6.73 -31.12
CA ASP A 251 17.72 -5.82 -32.10
C ASP A 251 19.27 -5.77 -32.02
N PHE A 252 19.86 -6.31 -30.96
CA PHE A 252 21.30 -6.37 -30.70
C PHE A 252 21.89 -7.78 -30.82
N ASP A 253 21.04 -8.78 -31.12
CA ASP A 253 21.42 -10.20 -31.17
C ASP A 253 21.86 -10.60 -32.60
N ASP A 254 23.13 -10.89 -32.79
CA ASP A 254 23.68 -11.46 -34.03
C ASP A 254 23.94 -12.98 -33.90
N SER A 255 23.65 -13.57 -32.73
CA SER A 255 23.84 -15.00 -32.47
C SER A 255 22.65 -15.86 -32.92
N ASP A 256 21.64 -15.27 -33.56
CA ASP A 256 20.48 -15.95 -34.15
C ASP A 256 19.69 -16.76 -33.11
N GLN A 257 19.54 -16.22 -31.86
CA GLN A 257 18.70 -16.85 -30.84
C GLN A 257 17.24 -16.95 -31.32
N GLN A 258 16.68 -18.13 -31.20
CA GLN A 258 15.30 -18.37 -31.58
C GLN A 258 14.34 -17.84 -30.51
N GLY A 259 13.19 -17.30 -30.94
CA GLY A 259 12.15 -16.79 -30.08
C GLY A 259 12.00 -15.28 -30.10
N ALA A 260 10.98 -14.80 -29.40
CA ALA A 260 10.64 -13.36 -29.30
C ALA A 260 11.46 -12.63 -28.22
N TYR A 261 12.03 -13.37 -27.29
CA TYR A 261 12.81 -12.87 -26.16
C TYR A 261 14.19 -13.51 -26.19
N VAL A 262 15.24 -12.72 -26.06
CA VAL A 262 16.62 -13.20 -26.11
C VAL A 262 17.36 -12.99 -24.79
N ASP A 263 18.30 -13.89 -24.51
CA ASP A 263 19.18 -13.80 -23.36
C ASP A 263 20.42 -12.96 -23.75
N SER A 264 20.47 -11.73 -23.23
CA SER A 264 21.60 -10.82 -23.49
C SER A 264 22.94 -11.31 -22.94
N SER A 265 22.96 -12.39 -22.15
CA SER A 265 24.21 -13.03 -21.72
C SER A 265 24.96 -13.74 -22.82
N HIS A 266 24.29 -14.04 -23.94
CA HIS A 266 24.92 -14.58 -25.16
C HIS A 266 25.60 -13.52 -26.04
N PHE A 267 25.34 -12.25 -25.75
CA PHE A 267 25.91 -11.15 -26.50
C PHE A 267 27.43 -11.07 -26.33
N SER A 268 28.13 -10.73 -27.39
CA SER A 268 29.52 -10.29 -27.30
C SER A 268 29.62 -9.05 -26.42
N PHE A 269 30.81 -8.73 -25.95
CA PHE A 269 31.00 -7.53 -25.13
C PHE A 269 30.57 -6.25 -25.87
N THR A 270 30.84 -6.13 -27.16
CA THR A 270 30.42 -4.99 -27.99
C THR A 270 28.91 -4.89 -28.10
N GLN A 271 28.20 -6.00 -28.28
CA GLN A 271 26.74 -6.03 -28.31
C GLN A 271 26.15 -5.67 -26.95
N ARG A 272 26.71 -6.17 -25.84
CA ARG A 272 26.30 -5.81 -24.48
C ARG A 272 26.45 -4.31 -24.24
N LEU A 273 27.57 -3.70 -24.66
CA LEU A 273 27.75 -2.25 -24.58
C LEU A 273 26.73 -1.49 -25.42
N ALA A 274 26.47 -1.94 -26.65
CA ALA A 274 25.49 -1.31 -27.54
C ALA A 274 24.07 -1.39 -26.96
N PHE A 275 23.68 -2.55 -26.44
CA PHE A 275 22.39 -2.74 -25.76
C PHE A 275 22.28 -1.86 -24.51
N THR A 276 23.28 -1.87 -23.63
CA THR A 276 23.34 -1.02 -22.45
C THR A 276 23.22 0.46 -22.79
N LYS A 277 23.92 0.90 -23.84
CA LYS A 277 23.83 2.27 -24.36
C LYS A 277 22.42 2.62 -24.80
N ALA A 278 21.76 1.74 -25.53
CA ALA A 278 20.40 1.95 -25.99
C ALA A 278 19.42 2.03 -24.81
N VAL A 279 19.54 1.14 -23.79
CA VAL A 279 18.72 1.19 -22.57
C VAL A 279 18.97 2.48 -21.81
N LEU A 280 20.20 2.87 -21.57
CA LEU A 280 20.55 4.12 -20.87
C LEU A 280 19.99 5.35 -21.58
N GLN A 281 20.15 5.43 -22.89
CA GLN A 281 19.63 6.53 -23.71
C GLN A 281 18.08 6.51 -23.77
N GLY A 282 17.47 5.33 -23.84
CA GLY A 282 16.02 5.17 -23.83
C GLY A 282 15.41 5.62 -22.50
N VAL A 283 16.01 5.25 -21.36
CA VAL A 283 15.57 5.71 -20.03
C VAL A 283 15.76 7.23 -19.89
N ASP A 284 16.89 7.79 -20.33
CA ASP A 284 17.14 9.25 -20.28
C ASP A 284 16.12 10.02 -21.15
N ALA A 285 15.84 9.53 -22.36
CA ALA A 285 14.84 10.12 -23.24
C ALA A 285 13.43 10.06 -22.62
N ALA A 286 13.05 8.90 -22.07
CA ALA A 286 11.76 8.73 -21.41
C ALA A 286 11.62 9.65 -20.18
N ALA A 287 12.67 9.74 -19.36
CA ALA A 287 12.69 10.65 -18.20
C ALA A 287 12.56 12.13 -18.62
N LYS A 288 13.27 12.56 -19.64
CA LYS A 288 13.18 13.92 -20.20
C LYS A 288 11.80 14.21 -20.77
N SER A 289 11.21 13.25 -21.47
CA SER A 289 9.86 13.38 -22.04
C SER A 289 8.81 13.52 -20.93
N ALA A 290 8.85 12.63 -19.93
CA ALA A 290 7.95 12.67 -18.78
C ALA A 290 8.07 13.98 -17.99
N MET A 291 9.28 14.39 -17.67
CA MET A 291 9.54 15.69 -17.00
C MET A 291 9.22 16.89 -17.90
N GLY A 292 9.19 16.70 -19.22
CA GLY A 292 8.83 17.70 -20.23
C GLY A 292 7.34 17.87 -20.47
N GLY A 293 6.48 17.13 -19.75
CA GLY A 293 5.04 17.30 -19.82
C GLY A 293 4.30 16.31 -20.72
N LYS A 294 4.91 15.17 -21.07
CA LYS A 294 4.25 14.12 -21.84
C LYS A 294 4.05 12.87 -21.00
N LEU A 295 2.88 12.27 -21.06
CA LEU A 295 2.66 10.95 -20.48
C LEU A 295 3.49 9.92 -21.26
N THR A 296 4.52 9.38 -20.61
CA THR A 296 5.56 8.56 -21.25
C THR A 296 5.67 7.20 -20.58
N ALA A 297 5.89 6.14 -21.37
CA ALA A 297 6.22 4.81 -20.88
C ALA A 297 7.59 4.36 -21.45
N PHE A 298 8.35 3.65 -20.61
CA PHE A 298 9.58 2.97 -21.04
C PHE A 298 9.36 1.45 -21.00
N ILE A 299 9.80 0.73 -22.03
CA ILE A 299 9.66 -0.72 -22.14
C ILE A 299 11.01 -1.31 -22.46
N ILE A 300 11.47 -2.25 -21.63
CA ILE A 300 12.62 -3.09 -21.94
C ILE A 300 12.15 -4.53 -22.18
N LYS A 301 12.54 -5.09 -23.33
CA LYS A 301 12.19 -6.44 -23.73
C LYS A 301 13.41 -7.33 -23.79
N GLN A 302 13.48 -8.33 -22.92
CA GLN A 302 14.53 -9.36 -22.89
C GLN A 302 14.04 -10.59 -22.13
N LEU A 303 14.74 -11.72 -22.26
CA LEU A 303 14.31 -12.98 -21.67
C LEU A 303 14.40 -12.96 -20.15
N LYS A 304 13.37 -13.48 -19.47
CA LYS A 304 13.35 -13.64 -18.01
C LYS A 304 14.56 -14.45 -17.52
N GLY A 305 15.24 -13.97 -16.51
CA GLY A 305 16.43 -14.62 -15.94
C GLY A 305 17.71 -14.38 -16.73
N THR A 306 17.70 -13.44 -17.69
CA THR A 306 18.88 -13.12 -18.49
C THR A 306 20.09 -12.84 -17.60
N GLY A 307 21.17 -13.56 -17.84
CA GLY A 307 22.48 -13.29 -17.27
C GLY A 307 22.75 -13.74 -15.84
N VAL A 308 21.81 -14.38 -15.13
CA VAL A 308 22.04 -14.81 -13.73
C VAL A 308 22.19 -16.31 -13.59
N HIS A 309 21.22 -17.06 -14.06
CA HIS A 309 21.21 -18.53 -14.04
C HIS A 309 20.23 -19.04 -15.09
N THR A 310 19.46 -20.05 -14.82
CA THR A 310 18.48 -20.55 -15.78
C THR A 310 17.54 -19.45 -16.27
N VAL A 311 17.33 -19.37 -17.56
CA VAL A 311 16.43 -18.40 -18.19
C VAL A 311 15.01 -18.94 -18.40
N GLY A 312 14.06 -18.05 -18.68
CA GLY A 312 12.68 -18.38 -18.95
C GLY A 312 11.91 -18.83 -17.70
N ALA A 313 10.95 -19.73 -17.88
CA ALA A 313 10.04 -20.20 -16.83
C ALA A 313 10.78 -20.69 -15.56
N LYS A 314 11.83 -21.45 -15.75
CA LYS A 314 12.60 -22.06 -14.66
C LYS A 314 13.45 -21.08 -13.85
N SER A 315 13.57 -19.84 -14.28
CA SER A 315 14.37 -18.83 -13.57
C SER A 315 13.68 -18.25 -12.32
N HIS A 316 12.40 -18.52 -12.15
CA HIS A 316 11.60 -17.85 -11.11
C HIS A 316 12.08 -18.15 -9.68
N ASN A 317 12.26 -19.43 -9.34
CA ASN A 317 12.59 -19.91 -7.99
C ASN A 317 13.86 -20.76 -7.92
N LEU A 318 14.81 -20.59 -8.84
CA LEU A 318 16.06 -21.33 -8.83
C LEU A 318 17.17 -20.59 -8.10
N TYR A 319 17.85 -21.27 -7.20
CA TYR A 319 18.92 -20.74 -6.39
C TYR A 319 20.22 -21.54 -6.61
N PRO A 320 21.39 -20.90 -6.46
CA PRO A 320 22.66 -21.61 -6.60
C PRO A 320 22.77 -22.85 -5.71
N ALA A 321 22.21 -22.78 -4.50
CA ALA A 321 22.24 -23.90 -3.55
C ALA A 321 21.41 -25.11 -4.03
N ASP A 322 20.29 -24.86 -4.74
CA ASP A 322 19.40 -25.92 -5.22
C ASP A 322 19.87 -26.57 -6.53
N THR A 323 20.82 -25.92 -7.19
CA THR A 323 21.13 -26.18 -8.60
C THR A 323 22.61 -26.34 -8.90
N LEU A 324 23.41 -26.61 -7.86
CA LEU A 324 24.88 -26.77 -7.95
C LEU A 324 25.32 -27.75 -9.05
N ASP A 325 24.52 -28.77 -9.30
CA ASP A 325 24.82 -29.84 -10.27
C ASP A 325 24.22 -29.58 -11.67
N GLN A 326 23.64 -28.39 -11.92
CA GLN A 326 23.03 -28.12 -13.21
C GLN A 326 23.99 -27.38 -14.14
N PRO A 327 24.48 -28.01 -15.21
CA PRO A 327 25.50 -27.43 -16.13
C PRO A 327 25.10 -26.10 -16.75
N HIS A 328 23.78 -25.90 -17.06
CA HIS A 328 23.28 -24.69 -17.69
C HIS A 328 23.36 -23.45 -16.77
N ILE A 329 23.38 -23.62 -15.44
CA ILE A 329 23.57 -22.50 -14.50
C ILE A 329 25.03 -22.07 -14.52
N ILE A 330 25.96 -23.03 -14.49
CA ILE A 330 27.38 -22.79 -14.60
C ILE A 330 27.69 -22.07 -15.88
N ASP A 331 27.10 -22.49 -17.00
CA ASP A 331 27.25 -21.85 -18.31
C ASP A 331 26.72 -20.42 -18.32
N GLY A 332 25.58 -20.15 -17.71
CA GLY A 332 25.03 -18.81 -17.58
C GLY A 332 26.00 -17.85 -16.87
N LEU A 333 26.55 -18.31 -15.72
CA LEU A 333 27.56 -17.55 -14.98
C LEU A 333 28.85 -17.33 -15.77
N LYS A 334 29.33 -18.37 -16.48
CA LYS A 334 30.50 -18.26 -17.32
C LYS A 334 30.33 -17.25 -18.46
N ARG A 335 29.19 -17.30 -19.16
CA ARG A 335 28.90 -16.40 -20.28
C ARG A 335 28.91 -14.93 -19.86
N ARG A 336 28.34 -14.60 -18.70
CA ARG A 336 28.37 -13.23 -18.19
C ARG A 336 29.72 -12.83 -17.63
N ALA A 337 30.61 -13.79 -17.34
CA ALA A 337 31.85 -13.54 -16.61
C ALA A 337 31.59 -12.67 -15.37
N LEU A 338 30.60 -13.02 -14.55
CA LEU A 338 30.06 -12.20 -13.46
C LEU A 338 31.20 -11.66 -12.60
N PRO A 339 31.51 -10.37 -12.72
CA PRO A 339 32.65 -9.79 -12.05
C PRO A 339 32.22 -9.45 -10.62
N ALA A 340 32.62 -10.25 -9.65
CA ALA A 340 32.43 -9.88 -8.26
C ALA A 340 33.03 -8.51 -7.94
N GLU A 341 34.06 -8.11 -8.67
CA GLU A 341 34.67 -6.77 -8.55
C GLU A 341 33.81 -5.65 -9.10
N ALA A 342 32.92 -5.93 -10.05
CA ALA A 342 32.09 -4.90 -10.65
C ALA A 342 31.27 -4.18 -9.59
N TRP A 343 30.71 -4.89 -8.61
CA TRP A 343 29.97 -4.26 -7.53
C TRP A 343 30.85 -3.34 -6.67
N GLN A 344 32.09 -3.71 -6.42
CA GLN A 344 33.00 -2.90 -5.61
C GLN A 344 33.42 -1.63 -6.37
N LEU A 345 33.74 -1.75 -7.66
CA LEU A 345 34.04 -0.61 -8.52
C LEU A 345 32.85 0.37 -8.61
N VAL A 346 31.65 -0.14 -8.80
CA VAL A 346 30.42 0.67 -8.84
C VAL A 346 30.22 1.37 -7.51
N ARG A 347 30.32 0.65 -6.38
CA ARG A 347 30.21 1.22 -5.04
C ARG A 347 31.22 2.30 -4.76
N ASP A 348 32.49 2.08 -5.10
CA ASP A 348 33.57 3.07 -4.90
C ASP A 348 33.34 4.31 -5.77
N ASN A 349 32.80 4.16 -6.98
CA ASN A 349 32.46 5.27 -7.86
C ASN A 349 31.27 6.08 -7.32
N LEU A 350 30.24 5.43 -6.86
CA LEU A 350 29.09 6.09 -6.26
C LEU A 350 29.46 6.81 -4.97
N ARG A 351 30.29 6.23 -4.11
CA ARG A 351 30.82 6.89 -2.90
C ARG A 351 31.65 8.14 -3.24
N ARG A 352 32.46 8.08 -4.28
CA ARG A 352 33.24 9.25 -4.74
C ARG A 352 32.35 10.38 -5.27
N ALA A 353 31.20 10.05 -5.81
CA ALA A 353 30.20 11.00 -6.28
C ALA A 353 29.33 11.60 -5.14
N GLY A 354 29.62 11.28 -3.89
CA GLY A 354 28.92 11.84 -2.73
C GLY A 354 27.76 11.01 -2.21
N GLY A 355 27.81 9.71 -2.44
CA GLY A 355 26.74 8.74 -2.09
C GLY A 355 25.88 8.42 -3.30
N GLY A 356 25.21 7.29 -3.20
CA GLY A 356 24.41 6.81 -4.30
C GLY A 356 23.04 7.50 -4.39
N PRO A 357 22.40 7.31 -5.50
CA PRO A 357 21.11 7.91 -5.77
C PRO A 357 20.00 7.53 -4.79
N ALA A 358 19.94 6.28 -4.32
CA ALA A 358 18.89 5.87 -3.37
C ALA A 358 19.01 6.55 -2.01
N ALA A 359 20.21 7.04 -1.63
CA ALA A 359 20.41 7.88 -0.46
C ALA A 359 19.73 9.27 -0.58
N LYS A 360 19.22 9.62 -1.76
CA LYS A 360 18.64 10.94 -2.08
C LYS A 360 17.19 10.85 -2.56
N THR A 361 16.42 9.90 -2.04
CA THR A 361 14.99 9.85 -2.32
C THR A 361 14.25 10.94 -1.55
N VAL A 362 13.05 11.29 -1.99
CA VAL A 362 12.22 12.31 -1.32
C VAL A 362 11.94 12.00 0.15
N VAL A 363 12.10 10.75 0.59
CA VAL A 363 11.92 10.35 1.99
C VAL A 363 13.23 10.35 2.80
N THR A 364 14.38 10.53 2.17
CA THR A 364 15.71 10.61 2.81
C THR A 364 16.33 11.98 2.71
N GLU A 365 15.89 12.84 1.80
CA GLU A 365 16.39 14.22 1.66
C GLU A 365 15.96 15.17 2.78
N GLY A 366 15.12 14.74 3.70
CA GLY A 366 14.65 15.51 4.83
C GLY A 366 13.44 14.87 5.53
N GLU A 367 12.98 15.48 6.60
CA GLU A 367 11.70 15.12 7.17
C GLU A 367 10.59 15.51 6.19
N LEU A 368 9.62 14.60 6.00
CA LEU A 368 8.43 14.92 5.22
C LEU A 368 7.70 16.09 5.88
N GLU A 369 7.61 17.21 5.17
CA GLU A 369 6.86 18.37 5.65
C GLU A 369 5.36 18.08 5.56
N PHE A 370 4.68 18.22 6.68
CA PHE A 370 3.23 18.14 6.76
C PHE A 370 2.64 19.52 6.92
N THR A 371 1.60 19.82 6.16
CA THR A 371 0.76 20.96 6.49
C THR A 371 0.11 20.73 7.86
N PRO A 372 0.26 21.65 8.84
CA PRO A 372 -0.42 21.49 10.11
C PRO A 372 -1.92 21.32 9.93
N LEU A 373 -2.54 20.45 10.73
CA LEU A 373 -4.00 20.35 10.72
C LEU A 373 -4.58 21.68 11.22
N PRO A 374 -5.52 22.31 10.48
CA PRO A 374 -6.15 23.54 10.95
C PRO A 374 -6.99 23.26 12.20
N GLN A 375 -7.26 24.30 12.98
CA GLN A 375 -8.25 24.19 14.04
C GLN A 375 -9.63 24.00 13.38
N LEU A 376 -10.22 22.82 13.56
CA LEU A 376 -11.51 22.49 12.98
C LEU A 376 -12.64 23.14 13.76
N SER A 377 -13.55 23.79 13.04
CA SER A 377 -14.76 24.36 13.59
C SER A 377 -15.90 23.34 13.46
N MET A 378 -16.28 22.72 14.56
CA MET A 378 -17.35 21.73 14.61
C MET A 378 -18.69 22.37 14.91
N ASN A 379 -19.74 21.89 14.26
CA ASN A 379 -21.11 22.26 14.59
C ASN A 379 -21.62 21.32 15.69
N GLU A 380 -21.97 21.86 16.85
CA GLU A 380 -22.57 21.07 17.93
C GLU A 380 -24.07 21.00 17.77
N PHE A 381 -24.59 19.79 17.59
CA PHE A 381 -26.00 19.49 17.54
C PHE A 381 -26.50 19.12 18.93
N ALA A 382 -27.72 19.57 19.31
CA ALA A 382 -28.26 19.27 20.62
C ALA A 382 -28.76 17.81 20.74
N LYS A 383 -28.64 17.20 21.92
CA LYS A 383 -29.14 15.84 22.16
C LYS A 383 -30.64 15.74 21.83
N GLY A 384 -31.01 14.71 21.09
CA GLY A 384 -32.35 14.45 20.59
C GLY A 384 -32.70 15.11 19.26
N GLU A 385 -31.93 16.10 18.80
CA GLU A 385 -32.04 16.58 17.43
C GLU A 385 -31.67 15.47 16.43
N LYS A 386 -32.06 15.63 15.18
CA LYS A 386 -31.62 14.75 14.07
C LYS A 386 -30.69 15.48 13.13
N ALA A 387 -29.56 14.87 12.83
CA ALA A 387 -28.61 15.36 11.84
C ALA A 387 -28.06 14.21 11.02
N VAL A 388 -27.49 14.53 9.83
CA VAL A 388 -26.87 13.56 8.93
C VAL A 388 -25.38 13.46 9.26
N PRO A 389 -24.86 12.31 9.74
CA PRO A 389 -23.47 12.18 10.15
C PRO A 389 -22.49 12.49 9.01
N SER A 390 -22.68 11.91 7.82
CA SER A 390 -21.78 12.13 6.68
C SER A 390 -21.71 13.60 6.26
N THR A 391 -22.83 14.33 6.26
CA THR A 391 -22.86 15.77 5.94
C THR A 391 -22.07 16.58 6.97
N ALA A 392 -22.23 16.27 8.27
CA ALA A 392 -21.49 16.96 9.34
C ALA A 392 -19.96 16.74 9.21
N MET A 393 -19.52 15.54 8.83
CA MET A 393 -18.12 15.28 8.55
C MET A 393 -17.64 16.02 7.28
N GLY A 394 -18.47 16.05 6.24
CA GLY A 394 -18.13 16.70 4.96
C GLY A 394 -17.76 18.18 5.10
N GLU A 395 -18.35 18.89 6.08
CA GLU A 395 -17.97 20.26 6.40
C GLU A 395 -16.53 20.38 6.90
N LEU A 396 -16.07 19.42 7.72
CA LEU A 396 -14.70 19.39 8.23
C LEU A 396 -13.71 18.98 7.16
N VAL A 397 -14.08 18.04 6.29
CA VAL A 397 -13.30 17.67 5.10
C VAL A 397 -13.04 18.90 4.24
N GLY A 398 -14.07 19.72 4.00
CA GLY A 398 -13.95 20.99 3.29
C GLY A 398 -13.02 22.00 3.97
N GLN A 399 -12.99 22.04 5.31
CA GLN A 399 -12.08 22.91 6.06
C GLN A 399 -10.61 22.46 5.91
N VAL A 400 -10.33 21.15 5.99
CA VAL A 400 -8.98 20.62 5.80
C VAL A 400 -8.50 20.88 4.38
N GLY A 401 -9.32 20.57 3.37
CA GLY A 401 -8.93 20.79 1.97
C GLY A 401 -8.63 22.26 1.64
N LYS A 402 -9.43 23.19 2.16
CA LYS A 402 -9.15 24.63 1.99
C LYS A 402 -7.87 25.12 2.67
N SER A 403 -7.38 24.40 3.65
CA SER A 403 -6.13 24.74 4.36
C SER A 403 -4.88 24.14 3.72
N ASP A 404 -5.03 23.14 2.86
CA ASP A 404 -3.93 22.45 2.16
C ASP A 404 -4.37 22.10 0.73
N GLU A 405 -3.83 22.77 -0.26
CA GLU A 405 -4.10 22.52 -1.68
C GLU A 405 -3.67 21.13 -2.16
N ARG A 406 -2.78 20.46 -1.41
CA ARG A 406 -2.34 19.10 -1.69
C ARG A 406 -3.29 18.03 -1.14
N TYR A 407 -4.27 18.44 -0.33
CA TYR A 407 -5.29 17.55 0.19
C TYR A 407 -6.21 17.07 -0.93
N VAL A 408 -6.43 15.77 -1.04
CA VAL A 408 -7.32 15.19 -2.05
C VAL A 408 -8.37 14.31 -1.37
N VAL A 409 -9.61 14.50 -1.80
CA VAL A 409 -10.72 13.60 -1.51
C VAL A 409 -10.90 12.65 -2.69
N THR A 410 -10.87 11.34 -2.47
CA THR A 410 -11.15 10.35 -3.52
C THR A 410 -12.46 9.63 -3.22
N ASN A 411 -13.31 9.44 -4.22
CA ASN A 411 -14.60 8.75 -4.08
C ASN A 411 -15.07 8.15 -5.40
N ALA A 412 -15.16 6.83 -5.49
CA ALA A 412 -15.67 6.16 -6.69
C ALA A 412 -17.19 6.28 -6.85
N ASP A 413 -17.93 6.44 -5.75
CA ASP A 413 -19.39 6.44 -5.73
C ASP A 413 -20.00 7.85 -5.85
N GLY A 414 -19.16 8.88 -5.80
CA GLY A 414 -19.58 10.29 -5.81
C GLY A 414 -20.05 10.82 -4.44
N ASN A 415 -19.61 12.01 -4.09
CA ASN A 415 -19.90 12.62 -2.78
C ASN A 415 -21.39 12.98 -2.62
N GLU A 416 -22.09 13.30 -3.70
CA GLU A 416 -23.51 13.63 -3.63
C GLU A 416 -24.35 12.41 -3.22
N ALA A 417 -24.05 11.25 -3.75
CA ALA A 417 -24.72 10.00 -3.40
C ALA A 417 -24.49 9.58 -1.94
N SER A 418 -23.39 10.02 -1.35
CA SER A 418 -22.99 9.76 0.04
C SER A 418 -23.50 10.82 1.03
N ALA A 419 -24.38 11.75 0.58
CA ALA A 419 -24.84 12.92 1.35
C ALA A 419 -23.71 13.85 1.82
N MET A 420 -22.66 13.97 0.99
CA MET A 420 -21.48 14.80 1.23
C MET A 420 -21.25 15.81 0.09
N LYS A 421 -22.32 16.23 -0.60
CA LYS A 421 -22.23 17.25 -1.67
C LYS A 421 -21.52 18.53 -1.23
N ASN A 422 -21.60 18.88 0.05
CA ASN A 422 -20.90 20.02 0.62
C ASN A 422 -19.36 19.95 0.46
N ILE A 423 -18.77 18.75 0.27
CA ILE A 423 -17.36 18.59 -0.09
C ILE A 423 -17.13 19.12 -1.51
N ASN A 424 -17.96 18.73 -2.48
CA ASN A 424 -17.84 19.20 -3.88
C ASN A 424 -18.09 20.72 -3.99
N ASP A 425 -19.01 21.24 -3.19
CA ASP A 425 -19.27 22.68 -3.12
C ASP A 425 -18.05 23.45 -2.57
N ALA A 426 -17.32 22.85 -1.62
CA ALA A 426 -16.17 23.47 -0.97
C ALA A 426 -14.85 23.32 -1.74
N LEU A 427 -14.59 22.16 -2.34
CA LEU A 427 -13.29 21.75 -2.87
C LEU A 427 -13.26 21.52 -4.38
N LYS A 428 -14.41 21.49 -5.02
CA LYS A 428 -14.61 21.24 -6.45
C LYS A 428 -14.14 19.86 -6.91
N VAL A 429 -14.87 19.32 -7.88
CA VAL A 429 -14.51 18.05 -8.53
C VAL A 429 -13.39 18.32 -9.54
N ARG A 430 -12.35 17.52 -9.46
CA ARG A 430 -11.22 17.60 -10.37
C ARG A 430 -11.59 17.11 -11.76
N HIS A 431 -11.54 18.02 -12.74
CA HIS A 431 -11.82 17.70 -14.12
C HIS A 431 -11.08 18.68 -15.04
N PRO A 432 -10.54 18.24 -16.19
CA PRO A 432 -9.78 19.11 -17.09
C PRO A 432 -10.61 20.24 -17.71
N THR A 433 -11.94 20.10 -17.73
CA THR A 433 -12.85 21.14 -18.19
C THR A 433 -13.69 21.72 -17.05
N GLN A 434 -13.78 23.05 -16.99
CA GLN A 434 -14.63 23.72 -16.02
C GLN A 434 -16.11 23.53 -16.36
N ASP A 435 -16.91 23.10 -15.39
CA ASP A 435 -18.37 23.04 -15.49
C ASP A 435 -19.03 23.41 -14.16
N PRO A 436 -19.55 24.66 -14.01
CA PRO A 436 -20.19 25.09 -12.77
C PRO A 436 -21.43 24.29 -12.38
N LEU A 437 -22.11 23.65 -13.33
CA LEU A 437 -23.30 22.84 -13.06
C LEU A 437 -22.95 21.60 -12.22
N TYR A 438 -21.75 21.03 -12.42
CA TYR A 438 -21.27 19.85 -11.73
C TYR A 438 -20.18 20.15 -10.71
N ASN A 439 -19.95 21.42 -10.36
CA ASN A 439 -18.83 21.84 -9.49
C ASN A 439 -17.45 21.36 -9.99
N GLN A 440 -17.26 21.25 -11.31
CA GLN A 440 -16.04 20.76 -11.94
C GLN A 440 -15.06 21.90 -12.23
N GLU A 441 -13.83 21.74 -11.82
CA GLU A 441 -12.74 22.70 -12.09
C GLU A 441 -11.39 21.99 -12.28
N PRO A 442 -10.48 22.55 -13.11
CA PRO A 442 -9.16 21.95 -13.35
C PRO A 442 -8.26 21.84 -12.11
N ASP A 443 -8.47 22.67 -11.10
CA ASP A 443 -7.74 22.70 -9.83
C ASP A 443 -8.55 22.11 -8.66
N GLY A 444 -9.65 21.43 -8.96
CA GLY A 444 -10.47 20.75 -7.95
C GLY A 444 -9.67 19.74 -7.14
N GLN A 445 -10.04 19.57 -5.86
CA GLN A 445 -9.39 18.63 -4.93
C GLN A 445 -10.20 17.35 -4.71
N VAL A 446 -11.31 17.16 -5.43
CA VAL A 446 -12.13 15.94 -5.34
C VAL A 446 -11.92 15.11 -6.60
N TYR A 447 -11.35 13.92 -6.45
CA TYR A 447 -11.07 12.98 -7.53
C TYR A 447 -12.07 11.81 -7.46
N GLU A 448 -13.00 11.76 -8.42
CA GLU A 448 -14.12 10.81 -8.46
C GLU A 448 -14.07 9.86 -9.68
N PRO A 449 -12.99 9.07 -9.89
CA PRO A 449 -13.02 8.01 -10.89
C PRO A 449 -13.88 6.87 -10.37
N LEU A 450 -14.71 6.25 -11.22
CA LEU A 450 -15.46 5.06 -10.85
C LEU A 450 -14.54 3.82 -10.80
N ASN A 451 -13.62 3.85 -9.84
CA ASN A 451 -12.57 2.85 -9.63
C ASN A 451 -12.09 2.92 -8.17
N GLU A 452 -12.56 2.03 -7.32
CA GLU A 452 -12.26 2.01 -5.88
C GLU A 452 -10.78 1.74 -5.60
N ASP A 453 -10.14 0.88 -6.41
CA ASP A 453 -8.71 0.59 -6.27
C ASP A 453 -7.85 1.84 -6.54
N ALA A 454 -8.16 2.59 -7.60
CA ALA A 454 -7.50 3.86 -7.90
C ALA A 454 -7.70 4.90 -6.79
N CYS A 455 -8.93 5.02 -6.27
CA CYS A 455 -9.25 5.93 -5.17
C CYS A 455 -8.50 5.58 -3.90
N ALA A 456 -8.56 4.31 -3.48
CA ALA A 456 -7.87 3.82 -2.30
C ALA A 456 -6.36 3.96 -2.43
N GLY A 457 -5.82 3.56 -3.59
CA GLY A 457 -4.38 3.55 -3.86
C GLY A 457 -3.78 4.96 -3.92
N PHE A 458 -4.46 5.88 -4.58
CA PHE A 458 -3.98 7.26 -4.65
C PHE A 458 -4.03 7.94 -3.28
N ALA A 459 -5.13 7.81 -2.53
CA ALA A 459 -5.23 8.34 -1.17
C ALA A 459 -4.16 7.77 -0.24
N ALA A 460 -3.92 6.45 -0.30
CA ALA A 460 -2.88 5.80 0.47
C ALA A 460 -1.47 6.28 0.10
N GLY A 461 -1.21 6.45 -1.19
CA GLY A 461 0.05 7.01 -1.69
C GLY A 461 0.30 8.43 -1.20
N LEU A 462 -0.71 9.30 -1.25
CA LEU A 462 -0.62 10.66 -0.71
C LEU A 462 -0.21 10.66 0.77
N ALA A 463 -0.80 9.77 1.58
CA ALA A 463 -0.43 9.65 2.99
C ALA A 463 1.04 9.21 3.15
N LEU A 464 1.50 8.21 2.39
CA LEU A 464 2.89 7.73 2.42
C LEU A 464 3.92 8.83 2.09
N PHE A 465 3.55 9.80 1.25
CA PHE A 465 4.39 10.92 0.84
C PHE A 465 4.12 12.22 1.60
N GLY A 466 3.36 12.17 2.69
CA GLY A 466 3.24 13.28 3.63
C GLY A 466 2.07 14.22 3.39
N SER A 467 1.12 13.91 2.54
CA SER A 467 -0.13 14.65 2.40
C SER A 467 -1.29 13.96 3.10
N ARG A 468 -2.13 14.72 3.82
CA ARG A 468 -3.40 14.21 4.28
C ARG A 468 -4.33 14.01 3.09
N SER A 469 -5.15 12.96 3.17
CA SER A 469 -6.13 12.63 2.15
C SER A 469 -7.25 11.82 2.78
N ILE A 470 -8.35 11.63 2.07
CA ILE A 470 -9.42 10.76 2.50
C ILE A 470 -9.97 9.98 1.31
N TRP A 471 -10.16 8.68 1.49
CA TRP A 471 -10.92 7.84 0.59
C TRP A 471 -12.33 7.64 1.11
N LEU A 472 -13.32 8.01 0.30
CA LEU A 472 -14.73 7.83 0.56
C LEU A 472 -15.28 6.73 -0.36
N SER A 473 -16.15 5.87 0.14
CA SER A 473 -16.84 4.86 -0.66
C SER A 473 -18.10 4.38 0.04
N TYR A 474 -18.90 3.59 -0.66
CA TYR A 474 -19.89 2.74 -0.03
C TYR A 474 -19.22 1.54 0.62
N GLU A 475 -19.69 1.18 1.79
CA GLU A 475 -19.19 0.03 2.54
C GLU A 475 -19.16 -1.25 1.67
N SER A 476 -20.19 -1.46 0.87
CA SER A 476 -20.33 -2.64 0.01
C SER A 476 -19.27 -2.75 -1.08
N PHE A 477 -18.71 -1.62 -1.54
CA PHE A 477 -17.72 -1.58 -2.62
C PHE A 477 -16.30 -1.35 -2.12
N ALA A 478 -16.14 -0.95 -0.87
CA ALA A 478 -14.84 -0.76 -0.24
C ALA A 478 -13.95 -2.00 -0.29
N ILE A 479 -14.55 -3.19 -0.44
CA ILE A 479 -13.82 -4.45 -0.62
C ILE A 479 -12.92 -4.45 -1.87
N ASN A 480 -13.26 -3.69 -2.91
CA ASN A 480 -12.44 -3.60 -4.14
C ASN A 480 -11.10 -2.89 -3.87
N GLY A 481 -11.05 -1.92 -2.97
CA GLY A 481 -9.81 -1.26 -2.54
C GLY A 481 -9.09 -1.94 -1.35
N TRP A 482 -9.65 -3.03 -0.81
CA TRP A 482 -9.12 -3.71 0.37
C TRP A 482 -7.67 -4.19 0.23
N PRO A 483 -7.25 -4.82 -0.89
CA PRO A 483 -5.89 -5.35 -1.01
C PRO A 483 -4.81 -4.27 -0.81
N ILE A 484 -5.01 -3.09 -1.38
CA ILE A 484 -4.07 -1.99 -1.23
C ILE A 484 -4.13 -1.37 0.18
N MET A 485 -5.33 -1.26 0.74
CA MET A 485 -5.50 -0.76 2.11
C MET A 485 -4.88 -1.70 3.15
N GLN A 486 -4.98 -3.01 2.95
CA GLN A 486 -4.30 -4.00 3.79
C GLN A 486 -2.79 -3.85 3.73
N THR A 487 -2.23 -3.76 2.52
CA THR A 487 -0.78 -3.58 2.31
C THR A 487 -0.29 -2.32 3.02
N VAL A 488 -1.00 -1.22 2.85
CA VAL A 488 -0.61 0.08 3.44
C VAL A 488 -0.79 0.08 4.95
N ALA A 489 -1.85 -0.52 5.49
CA ALA A 489 -2.04 -0.59 6.95
C ALA A 489 -0.93 -1.40 7.64
N GLN A 490 -0.45 -2.48 7.01
CA GLN A 490 0.71 -3.24 7.49
C GLN A 490 1.99 -2.41 7.36
N ALA A 491 2.20 -1.77 6.22
CA ALA A 491 3.38 -0.91 6.01
C ALA A 491 3.43 0.26 6.99
N MET A 492 2.29 0.89 7.30
CA MET A 492 2.19 1.97 8.30
C MET A 492 2.67 1.52 9.69
N ALA A 493 2.46 0.26 10.04
CA ALA A 493 2.96 -0.31 11.28
C ALA A 493 4.49 -0.42 11.32
N GLU A 494 5.13 -0.61 10.17
CA GLU A 494 6.57 -0.82 10.03
C GLU A 494 7.35 0.45 9.70
N LEU A 495 6.68 1.52 9.25
CA LEU A 495 7.32 2.76 8.84
C LEU A 495 8.15 3.39 9.96
N ARG A 496 9.43 3.65 9.67
CA ARG A 496 10.33 4.35 10.59
C ARG A 496 10.21 5.88 10.50
N ARG A 497 9.61 6.38 9.43
CA ARG A 497 9.30 7.80 9.25
C ARG A 497 7.88 8.10 9.70
N LYS A 498 7.66 9.33 10.14
CA LYS A 498 6.31 9.82 10.47
C LYS A 498 5.60 10.22 9.17
N THR A 499 4.39 9.68 8.95
CA THR A 499 3.51 10.05 7.85
C THR A 499 2.08 10.28 8.36
N PRO A 500 1.25 11.10 7.69
CA PRO A 500 -0.17 11.12 7.98
C PRO A 500 -0.78 9.73 7.92
N SER A 501 -1.78 9.47 8.73
CA SER A 501 -2.55 8.23 8.63
C SER A 501 -3.35 8.19 7.33
N THR A 502 -3.57 7.00 6.78
CA THR A 502 -4.62 6.81 5.78
C THR A 502 -5.97 6.94 6.45
N VAL A 503 -6.86 7.73 5.86
CA VAL A 503 -8.22 7.92 6.38
C VAL A 503 -9.22 7.45 5.34
N CYS A 504 -10.12 6.57 5.75
CA CYS A 504 -11.23 6.10 4.93
C CYS A 504 -12.54 6.39 5.66
N MET A 505 -13.58 6.70 4.90
CA MET A 505 -14.93 6.74 5.43
C MET A 505 -15.86 5.97 4.51
N PHE A 506 -16.57 5.01 5.07
CA PHE A 506 -17.54 4.21 4.36
C PHE A 506 -18.95 4.58 4.79
N THR A 507 -19.74 5.00 3.82
CA THR A 507 -21.12 5.41 4.04
C THR A 507 -22.10 4.31 3.72
N ALA A 508 -23.28 4.51 4.22
CA ALA A 508 -24.45 3.74 3.91
C ALA A 508 -24.20 2.25 4.14
N GLY A 509 -23.79 1.94 5.35
CA GLY A 509 -23.67 0.55 5.77
C GLY A 509 -24.75 -0.32 5.15
N ALA A 510 -24.52 -1.60 5.07
CA ALA A 510 -25.42 -2.55 4.40
C ALA A 510 -26.92 -2.34 4.69
N LEU A 511 -27.25 -1.73 5.85
CA LEU A 511 -28.61 -1.38 6.23
C LEU A 511 -29.23 -0.32 5.30
N GLU A 512 -28.52 0.77 5.01
CA GLU A 512 -29.06 1.87 4.19
C GLU A 512 -29.16 1.51 2.70
N GLN A 513 -28.32 0.59 2.24
CA GLN A 513 -28.30 0.15 0.85
C GLN A 513 -29.25 -1.02 0.55
N GLY A 514 -30.04 -1.41 1.51
CA GLY A 514 -30.91 -2.57 1.41
C GLY A 514 -31.84 -2.58 0.21
N ARG A 515 -32.33 -1.41 -0.23
CA ARG A 515 -33.21 -1.30 -1.41
C ARG A 515 -32.52 -1.61 -2.72
N ASN A 516 -31.18 -1.48 -2.78
CA ASN A 516 -30.39 -1.79 -3.96
C ASN A 516 -30.08 -3.29 -4.12
N GLY A 517 -30.52 -4.11 -3.17
CA GLY A 517 -30.40 -5.56 -3.22
C GLY A 517 -29.07 -6.09 -2.66
N TRP A 518 -28.84 -7.38 -2.81
CA TRP A 518 -27.75 -8.13 -2.19
C TRP A 518 -26.34 -7.59 -2.52
N THR A 519 -26.15 -7.06 -3.73
CA THR A 519 -24.85 -6.51 -4.13
C THR A 519 -24.42 -5.31 -3.29
N HIS A 520 -25.37 -4.64 -2.63
CA HIS A 520 -25.16 -3.46 -1.80
C HIS A 520 -25.31 -3.73 -0.29
N GLN A 521 -25.78 -4.91 0.10
CA GLN A 521 -25.98 -5.33 1.47
C GLN A 521 -24.79 -6.15 1.97
N ARG A 522 -23.60 -5.55 2.03
CA ARG A 522 -22.35 -6.26 2.25
C ARG A 522 -21.45 -5.54 3.25
N PRO A 523 -21.65 -5.75 4.58
CA PRO A 523 -20.82 -5.15 5.62
C PRO A 523 -19.52 -5.93 5.89
N GLU A 524 -19.11 -6.84 5.03
CA GLU A 524 -17.98 -7.73 5.27
C GLU A 524 -16.67 -6.98 5.43
N ILE A 525 -16.54 -5.78 4.86
CA ILE A 525 -15.33 -4.95 4.98
C ILE A 525 -15.02 -4.61 6.44
N GLU A 526 -16.04 -4.48 7.30
CA GLU A 526 -15.87 -4.26 8.73
C GLU A 526 -15.07 -5.40 9.38
N ASN A 527 -15.31 -6.65 8.97
CA ASN A 527 -14.57 -7.81 9.48
C ASN A 527 -13.08 -7.73 9.16
N TYR A 528 -12.73 -7.31 7.95
CA TYR A 528 -11.33 -7.20 7.54
C TYR A 528 -10.59 -6.17 8.38
N PHE A 529 -11.17 -5.00 8.57
CA PHE A 529 -10.55 -3.96 9.41
C PHE A 529 -10.56 -4.34 10.90
N ALA A 530 -11.63 -4.98 11.37
CA ALA A 530 -11.71 -5.47 12.75
C ALA A 530 -10.66 -6.56 13.02
N ALA A 531 -10.43 -7.48 12.09
CA ALA A 531 -9.38 -8.49 12.22
C ALA A 531 -7.98 -7.86 12.32
N MET A 532 -7.74 -6.76 11.61
CA MET A 532 -6.46 -6.02 11.68
C MET A 532 -6.29 -5.16 12.93
N MET A 533 -7.31 -4.97 13.75
CA MET A 533 -7.17 -4.26 15.03
C MET A 533 -6.14 -4.91 15.96
N ARG A 534 -5.95 -6.22 15.86
CA ARG A 534 -5.04 -6.98 16.73
C ARG A 534 -3.59 -6.97 16.27
N ASN A 535 -3.36 -7.00 14.99
CA ASN A 535 -2.02 -7.27 14.41
C ASN A 535 -1.52 -6.17 13.47
N GLY A 536 -2.19 -5.05 13.38
CA GLY A 536 -1.83 -3.96 12.50
C GLY A 536 -2.24 -2.61 13.05
N ASN A 537 -1.96 -1.56 12.33
CA ASN A 537 -2.33 -0.20 12.69
C ASN A 537 -3.70 0.20 12.13
N SER A 538 -4.68 -0.72 12.20
CA SER A 538 -6.05 -0.50 11.75
C SER A 538 -6.96 -0.07 12.91
N TYR A 539 -7.70 1.00 12.70
CA TYR A 539 -8.61 1.62 13.66
C TYR A 539 -9.98 1.83 13.02
N PRO A 540 -10.85 0.81 13.02
CA PRO A 540 -12.24 1.03 12.67
C PRO A 540 -12.92 1.84 13.78
N LEU A 541 -13.57 2.93 13.39
CA LEU A 541 -14.27 3.89 14.25
C LEU A 541 -15.75 3.86 13.90
N PHE A 542 -16.59 3.75 14.91
CA PHE A 542 -18.03 3.64 14.79
C PHE A 542 -18.71 4.81 15.51
N PRO A 543 -18.69 6.01 14.94
CA PRO A 543 -19.43 7.13 15.52
C PRO A 543 -20.93 6.79 15.60
N CYS A 544 -21.61 7.25 16.63
CA CYS A 544 -23.01 6.94 16.85
C CYS A 544 -23.97 8.04 16.39
N ASP A 545 -23.46 9.22 16.03
CA ASP A 545 -24.22 10.40 15.63
C ASP A 545 -23.36 11.46 14.91
N ALA A 546 -23.99 12.59 14.54
CA ALA A 546 -23.32 13.67 13.83
C ALA A 546 -22.29 14.45 14.68
N ASN A 547 -22.36 14.43 16.01
CA ASN A 547 -21.31 15.01 16.86
C ASN A 547 -20.10 14.09 16.92
N SER A 548 -20.31 12.80 17.12
CA SER A 548 -19.22 11.82 17.26
C SER A 548 -18.47 11.56 15.96
N ILE A 549 -19.09 11.69 14.78
CA ILE A 549 -18.37 11.55 13.50
C ILE A 549 -17.42 12.73 13.24
N GLN A 550 -17.79 13.94 13.62
CA GLN A 550 -16.89 15.09 13.52
C GLN A 550 -15.63 14.86 14.35
N VAL A 551 -15.80 14.34 15.57
CA VAL A 551 -14.68 13.98 16.46
C VAL A 551 -13.89 12.81 15.89
N ALA A 552 -14.54 11.79 15.33
CA ALA A 552 -13.85 10.67 14.68
C ALA A 552 -12.97 11.13 13.51
N TYR A 553 -13.46 12.05 12.68
CA TYR A 553 -12.70 12.62 11.59
C TYR A 553 -11.50 13.45 12.08
N GLU A 554 -11.69 14.32 13.08
CA GLU A 554 -10.58 15.08 13.68
C GLU A 554 -9.52 14.12 14.26
N TYR A 555 -9.93 13.11 15.00
CA TYR A 555 -9.05 12.10 15.59
C TYR A 555 -8.27 11.32 14.50
N ALA A 556 -8.95 10.89 13.45
CA ALA A 556 -8.35 10.17 12.34
C ALA A 556 -7.32 11.03 11.60
N THR A 557 -7.72 12.25 11.21
CA THR A 557 -6.89 13.15 10.40
C THR A 557 -5.70 13.73 11.18
N ALA A 558 -5.81 13.85 12.51
CA ALA A 558 -4.72 14.28 13.38
C ALA A 558 -3.70 13.15 13.66
N SER A 559 -4.02 11.91 13.35
CA SER A 559 -3.16 10.76 13.64
C SER A 559 -2.07 10.54 12.60
N TYR A 560 -1.08 9.71 12.95
CA TYR A 560 0.07 9.37 12.11
C TYR A 560 0.32 7.87 12.11
N ASN A 561 0.84 7.35 11.00
CA ASN A 561 1.26 5.96 10.84
C ASN A 561 0.15 4.94 11.17
N LYS A 562 -1.11 5.24 10.83
CA LYS A 562 -2.26 4.40 11.12
C LYS A 562 -3.17 4.28 9.90
N SER A 563 -4.02 3.27 9.88
CA SER A 563 -5.13 3.14 8.95
C SER A 563 -6.43 3.39 9.73
N MET A 564 -7.03 4.54 9.49
CA MET A 564 -8.24 4.99 10.15
C MET A 564 -9.44 4.75 9.24
N VAL A 565 -10.46 4.06 9.75
CA VAL A 565 -11.66 3.71 9.00
C VAL A 565 -12.88 4.18 9.77
N ILE A 566 -13.65 5.09 9.22
CA ILE A 566 -14.88 5.61 9.81
C ILE A 566 -16.07 4.97 9.11
N ILE A 567 -16.98 4.38 9.85
CA ILE A 567 -18.20 3.75 9.31
C ILE A 567 -19.40 4.46 9.87
N ALA A 568 -20.18 5.12 9.01
CA ALA A 568 -21.30 5.95 9.43
C ALA A 568 -22.37 6.12 8.35
N SER A 569 -23.57 6.48 8.80
CA SER A 569 -24.76 6.65 8.00
C SER A 569 -24.79 7.97 7.23
N LYS A 570 -25.53 7.96 6.13
CA LYS A 570 -25.94 9.16 5.37
C LYS A 570 -27.39 9.57 5.61
N SER A 571 -28.06 8.94 6.58
CA SER A 571 -29.45 9.25 6.97
C SER A 571 -29.51 10.14 8.22
N PRO A 572 -30.58 10.95 8.38
CA PRO A 572 -30.76 11.75 9.58
C PRO A 572 -31.00 10.87 10.82
N LEU A 573 -30.11 10.94 11.80
CA LEU A 573 -30.16 10.15 13.03
C LEU A 573 -30.21 11.06 14.28
N PRO A 574 -30.77 10.57 15.41
CA PRO A 574 -30.76 11.29 16.67
C PRO A 574 -29.36 11.52 17.20
N ILE A 575 -29.17 12.63 17.92
CA ILE A 575 -27.91 12.94 18.60
C ILE A 575 -27.95 12.36 20.02
N TYR A 576 -26.95 11.56 20.37
CA TYR A 576 -26.81 10.87 21.65
C TYR A 576 -25.75 11.50 22.55
N MET A 577 -24.68 12.05 22.00
CA MET A 577 -23.55 12.66 22.70
C MET A 577 -23.32 14.11 22.26
N ASN A 578 -22.92 14.99 23.18
CA ASN A 578 -22.35 16.27 22.82
C ASN A 578 -20.88 16.12 22.37
N LEU A 579 -20.26 17.19 21.86
CA LEU A 579 -18.89 17.13 21.36
C LEU A 579 -17.87 16.73 22.44
N LYS A 580 -18.07 17.17 23.68
CA LYS A 580 -17.15 16.82 24.80
C LYS A 580 -17.24 15.32 25.14
N GLU A 581 -18.45 14.80 25.24
CA GLU A 581 -18.68 13.36 25.48
C GLU A 581 -18.14 12.52 24.31
N SER A 582 -18.33 12.98 23.08
CA SER A 582 -17.80 12.32 21.87
C SER A 582 -16.27 12.25 21.88
N ARG A 583 -15.57 13.33 22.29
CA ARG A 583 -14.11 13.33 22.42
C ARG A 583 -13.63 12.34 23.48
N GLN A 584 -14.28 12.33 24.64
CA GLN A 584 -13.96 11.38 25.71
C GLN A 584 -14.18 9.92 25.22
N ALA A 585 -15.33 9.64 24.61
CA ALA A 585 -15.64 8.31 24.07
C ALA A 585 -14.64 7.85 23.03
N MET A 586 -14.18 8.74 22.12
CA MET A 586 -13.19 8.43 21.09
C MET A 586 -11.83 8.09 21.68
N GLU A 587 -11.40 8.81 22.72
CA GLU A 587 -10.13 8.56 23.41
C GLU A 587 -10.16 7.28 24.25
N GLU A 588 -11.26 7.04 24.95
CA GLU A 588 -11.41 5.91 25.88
C GLU A 588 -11.89 4.63 25.18
N GLY A 589 -12.53 4.74 24.01
CA GLY A 589 -13.05 3.63 23.22
C GLY A 589 -14.55 3.47 23.28
N ALA A 590 -15.19 3.81 24.40
CA ALA A 590 -16.63 3.70 24.61
C ALA A 590 -17.11 4.68 25.69
N ALA A 591 -18.41 4.99 25.66
CA ALA A 591 -19.06 5.77 26.72
C ALA A 591 -20.50 5.32 26.99
N THR A 592 -20.96 5.45 28.21
CA THR A 592 -22.39 5.31 28.57
C THR A 592 -23.15 6.51 28.01
N ILE A 593 -24.11 6.26 27.12
CA ILE A 593 -25.01 7.30 26.57
C ILE A 593 -26.37 7.33 27.25
N TYR A 594 -26.72 6.25 27.92
CA TYR A 594 -27.95 6.15 28.70
C TYR A 594 -27.78 5.18 29.88
N GLU A 595 -28.34 5.50 31.02
CA GLU A 595 -28.46 4.60 32.17
C GLU A 595 -29.76 4.89 32.96
N SER A 596 -30.54 3.83 33.23
CA SER A 596 -31.73 3.92 34.07
C SER A 596 -31.36 4.28 35.51
N GLU A 597 -32.20 5.08 36.18
CA GLU A 597 -32.01 5.43 37.59
C GLU A 597 -32.10 4.21 38.51
N SER A 598 -33.05 3.28 38.25
CA SER A 598 -33.27 2.10 39.07
C SER A 598 -33.89 0.94 38.28
N GLY A 599 -33.83 -0.25 38.84
CA GLY A 599 -34.50 -1.45 38.37
C GLY A 599 -34.39 -2.56 39.41
N SER A 600 -35.44 -3.41 39.53
CA SER A 600 -35.53 -4.46 40.56
C SER A 600 -35.19 -5.88 40.05
N LYS A 601 -35.24 -6.10 38.74
CA LYS A 601 -35.06 -7.43 38.15
C LYS A 601 -33.60 -7.75 37.75
N GLY A 602 -32.74 -6.74 37.64
CA GLY A 602 -31.34 -6.87 37.24
C GLY A 602 -30.91 -5.78 36.29
N THR A 603 -29.59 -5.72 36.04
CA THR A 603 -28.96 -4.75 35.14
C THR A 603 -28.66 -5.39 33.78
N VAL A 604 -29.23 -4.80 32.74
CA VAL A 604 -28.99 -5.17 31.33
C VAL A 604 -28.09 -4.12 30.69
N VAL A 605 -26.98 -4.57 30.09
CA VAL A 605 -26.06 -3.69 29.38
C VAL A 605 -26.16 -3.96 27.85
N PHE A 606 -26.35 -2.91 27.08
CA PHE A 606 -26.21 -2.94 25.62
C PHE A 606 -24.86 -2.34 25.27
N ALA A 607 -24.01 -3.12 24.61
CA ALA A 607 -22.77 -2.65 23.97
C ALA A 607 -23.03 -2.51 22.47
N VAL A 608 -22.98 -1.30 21.94
CA VAL A 608 -23.50 -0.99 20.61
C VAL A 608 -22.44 -0.36 19.74
N THR A 609 -22.23 -0.91 18.52
CA THR A 609 -21.44 -0.30 17.44
C THR A 609 -22.33 0.08 16.26
N GLY A 610 -21.98 1.18 15.59
CA GLY A 610 -22.76 1.76 14.48
C GLY A 610 -23.76 2.79 14.99
N ASP A 611 -24.45 3.44 14.07
CA ASP A 611 -25.33 4.59 14.38
C ASP A 611 -26.82 4.25 14.28
N MET A 612 -27.29 3.64 13.20
CA MET A 612 -28.71 3.27 13.02
C MET A 612 -29.20 2.25 14.05
N ILE A 613 -28.31 1.45 14.59
CA ILE A 613 -28.62 0.35 15.53
C ILE A 613 -29.12 0.86 16.88
N PHE A 614 -28.81 2.09 17.21
CA PHE A 614 -29.35 2.68 18.44
C PHE A 614 -30.88 2.81 18.45
N LEU A 615 -31.54 2.91 17.28
CA LEU A 615 -32.99 3.02 17.19
C LEU A 615 -33.71 1.82 17.86
N PRO A 616 -33.50 0.55 17.39
CA PRO A 616 -34.11 -0.61 18.04
C PRO A 616 -33.60 -0.86 19.47
N VAL A 617 -32.37 -0.43 19.80
CA VAL A 617 -31.83 -0.57 21.17
C VAL A 617 -32.59 0.34 22.16
N PHE A 618 -32.88 1.59 21.79
CA PHE A 618 -33.67 2.49 22.62
C PHE A 618 -35.12 2.02 22.78
N GLU A 619 -35.73 1.45 21.71
CA GLU A 619 -37.06 0.81 21.84
C GLU A 619 -37.01 -0.42 22.76
N ALA A 620 -35.95 -1.23 22.71
CA ALA A 620 -35.79 -2.36 23.64
C ALA A 620 -35.59 -1.88 25.07
N LYS A 621 -34.84 -0.80 25.29
CA LYS A 621 -34.67 -0.15 26.58
C LYS A 621 -36.04 0.23 27.20
N ASP A 622 -36.90 0.91 26.46
CA ASP A 622 -38.22 1.32 26.95
C ASP A 622 -39.07 0.13 27.42
N LYS A 623 -39.05 -0.97 26.63
CA LYS A 623 -39.75 -2.21 26.98
C LYS A 623 -39.19 -2.86 28.24
N LEU A 624 -37.86 -2.99 28.35
CA LEU A 624 -37.19 -3.61 29.50
C LEU A 624 -37.35 -2.80 30.78
N GLU A 625 -37.31 -1.47 30.72
CA GLU A 625 -37.57 -0.61 31.85
C GLU A 625 -39.03 -0.75 32.36
N SER A 626 -39.99 -0.82 31.44
CA SER A 626 -41.38 -1.06 31.77
C SER A 626 -41.60 -2.39 32.51
N GLU A 627 -40.74 -3.36 32.30
CA GLU A 627 -40.70 -4.66 32.95
C GLU A 627 -39.91 -4.67 34.28
N GLY A 628 -39.22 -3.57 34.61
CA GLY A 628 -38.48 -3.41 35.87
C GLY A 628 -36.99 -3.77 35.80
N TYR A 629 -36.41 -3.86 34.62
CA TYR A 629 -34.94 -3.97 34.46
C TYR A 629 -34.27 -2.59 34.56
N LYS A 630 -33.06 -2.54 35.11
CA LYS A 630 -32.15 -1.40 34.94
C LYS A 630 -31.41 -1.58 33.62
N VAL A 631 -31.38 -0.56 32.76
CA VAL A 631 -30.78 -0.62 31.47
C VAL A 631 -29.61 0.38 31.36
N ARG A 632 -28.49 -0.07 30.86
CA ARG A 632 -27.33 0.76 30.44
C ARG A 632 -27.05 0.58 28.96
N ILE A 633 -26.91 1.68 28.21
CA ILE A 633 -26.53 1.68 26.81
C ILE A 633 -25.13 2.30 26.68
N VAL A 634 -24.20 1.53 26.16
CA VAL A 634 -22.80 1.93 25.95
C VAL A 634 -22.51 2.00 24.45
N ALA A 635 -22.17 3.20 23.96
CA ALA A 635 -21.69 3.39 22.60
C ALA A 635 -20.21 2.99 22.53
N VAL A 636 -19.89 2.02 21.69
CA VAL A 636 -18.53 1.58 21.39
C VAL A 636 -18.09 2.26 20.11
N VAL A 637 -17.29 3.32 20.23
CA VAL A 637 -16.90 4.17 19.08
C VAL A 637 -15.49 3.91 18.57
N ASN A 638 -14.59 3.38 19.42
CA ASN A 638 -13.22 3.02 19.06
C ASN A 638 -12.84 1.68 19.72
N PRO A 639 -13.30 0.56 19.14
CA PRO A 639 -13.20 -0.75 19.79
C PRO A 639 -11.76 -1.21 20.06
N ARG A 640 -10.76 -0.73 19.27
CA ARG A 640 -9.35 -1.07 19.53
C ARG A 640 -8.89 -0.68 20.94
N ARG A 641 -9.41 0.42 21.49
CA ARG A 641 -9.09 0.88 22.84
C ARG A 641 -9.58 -0.06 23.96
N LEU A 642 -10.51 -0.94 23.62
CA LEU A 642 -11.12 -1.88 24.57
C LEU A 642 -10.33 -3.19 24.72
N TYR A 643 -9.34 -3.48 23.88
CA TYR A 643 -8.44 -4.60 24.10
C TYR A 643 -7.52 -4.36 25.31
N ARG A 644 -7.01 -5.43 25.91
CA ARG A 644 -5.85 -5.33 26.79
C ARG A 644 -4.58 -5.27 25.97
N PRO A 645 -3.49 -4.65 26.46
CA PRO A 645 -2.21 -4.70 25.78
C PRO A 645 -1.72 -6.11 25.46
N THR A 646 -2.07 -7.09 26.29
CA THR A 646 -1.74 -8.52 26.13
C THR A 646 -2.55 -9.23 25.06
N ASP A 647 -3.67 -8.65 24.62
CA ASP A 647 -4.59 -9.27 23.68
C ASP A 647 -4.23 -8.90 22.22
N ILE A 648 -3.32 -7.94 22.03
CA ILE A 648 -2.93 -7.42 20.74
C ILE A 648 -1.46 -7.69 20.51
N ALA A 649 -1.13 -8.13 19.28
CA ALA A 649 0.24 -8.13 18.83
C ALA A 649 0.71 -6.68 18.67
N TRP A 650 1.86 -6.38 19.22
CA TRP A 650 2.48 -5.09 19.07
C TRP A 650 3.36 -5.02 17.91
N ASP A 651 3.24 -3.94 17.26
CA ASP A 651 4.28 -3.46 16.41
C ASP A 651 5.36 -2.74 17.24
N THR A 652 6.60 -3.13 17.00
CA THR A 652 7.77 -2.58 17.69
C THR A 652 8.29 -1.28 17.08
N VAL A 653 7.80 -0.89 15.90
CA VAL A 653 8.31 0.25 15.12
C VAL A 653 7.42 1.46 15.27
N SER A 654 6.11 1.32 15.14
CA SER A 654 5.19 2.41 15.40
C SER A 654 5.03 2.61 16.91
N GLN A 655 4.96 3.85 17.33
CA GLN A 655 4.79 4.16 18.75
C GLN A 655 3.53 3.51 19.30
N PRO A 656 3.65 2.84 20.47
CA PRO A 656 2.50 2.25 21.11
C PRO A 656 1.43 3.30 21.32
N ASP A 657 0.21 2.97 20.95
CA ASP A 657 -0.93 3.84 21.10
C ASP A 657 -1.35 4.02 22.57
N GLY A 658 -0.58 3.54 23.47
CA GLY A 658 -0.41 3.78 24.90
C GLY A 658 -1.64 3.76 25.79
N LYS A 659 -2.84 3.95 25.25
CA LYS A 659 -4.06 4.12 26.03
C LYS A 659 -5.08 3.03 25.73
N PHE A 660 -4.93 1.90 26.40
CA PHE A 660 -5.99 0.89 26.46
C PHE A 660 -6.83 1.11 27.69
N MET A 661 -8.14 0.81 27.59
CA MET A 661 -9.06 0.91 28.71
C MET A 661 -8.69 -0.11 29.79
N GLY A 662 -8.43 0.36 31.01
CA GLY A 662 -8.15 -0.49 32.16
C GLY A 662 -9.34 -1.35 32.55
N ASP A 663 -9.10 -2.45 33.31
CA ASP A 663 -10.15 -3.39 33.68
C ASP A 663 -11.24 -2.73 34.57
N ASP A 664 -10.88 -1.84 35.47
CA ASP A 664 -11.86 -1.16 36.34
C ASP A 664 -12.81 -0.27 35.53
N GLN A 665 -12.27 0.51 34.59
CA GLN A 665 -13.05 1.37 33.71
C GLN A 665 -13.91 0.52 32.75
N PHE A 666 -13.35 -0.55 32.21
CA PHE A 666 -14.08 -1.49 31.36
C PHE A 666 -15.26 -2.13 32.11
N ASN A 667 -15.01 -2.62 33.32
CA ASN A 667 -16.04 -3.25 34.13
C ASN A 667 -17.15 -2.23 34.53
N ALA A 668 -16.77 -0.98 34.81
CA ALA A 668 -17.78 0.07 35.13
C ALA A 668 -18.76 0.30 33.95
N LEU A 669 -18.29 0.14 32.70
CA LEU A 669 -19.12 0.28 31.49
C LEU A 669 -19.94 -0.99 31.19
N PHE A 670 -19.29 -2.16 31.23
CA PHE A 670 -19.84 -3.39 30.65
C PHE A 670 -20.27 -4.46 31.64
N ASP A 671 -20.05 -4.29 32.95
CA ASP A 671 -20.57 -5.24 33.93
C ASP A 671 -22.05 -5.02 34.20
N GLY A 672 -22.76 -6.13 34.20
CA GLY A 672 -24.18 -6.23 34.47
C GLY A 672 -24.60 -7.69 34.68
N ASP A 673 -25.89 -7.94 34.98
CA ASP A 673 -26.44 -9.30 35.08
C ASP A 673 -26.61 -9.95 33.71
N ALA A 674 -26.76 -9.12 32.64
CA ALA A 674 -26.83 -9.54 31.26
C ALA A 674 -26.15 -8.48 30.33
N LEU A 675 -25.55 -8.94 29.27
CA LEU A 675 -24.97 -8.08 28.22
C LEU A 675 -25.45 -8.52 26.83
N LEU A 676 -25.96 -7.58 26.05
CA LEU A 676 -26.23 -7.76 24.62
C LEU A 676 -25.26 -6.90 23.83
N ALA A 677 -24.46 -7.57 22.96
CA ALA A 677 -23.58 -6.91 22.01
C ALA A 677 -24.33 -6.73 20.68
N VAL A 678 -24.54 -5.48 20.25
CA VAL A 678 -25.40 -5.14 19.12
C VAL A 678 -24.61 -4.37 18.07
N SER A 679 -24.64 -4.84 16.81
CA SER A 679 -23.93 -4.22 15.67
C SER A 679 -24.76 -4.25 14.40
N GLY A 680 -24.64 -3.19 13.59
CA GLY A 680 -25.21 -3.15 12.23
C GLY A 680 -24.44 -3.99 11.23
N GLY A 681 -23.17 -4.24 11.52
CA GLY A 681 -22.28 -5.12 10.79
C GLY A 681 -22.03 -6.45 11.52
N PRO A 682 -20.94 -7.14 11.16
CA PRO A 682 -20.52 -8.36 11.85
C PRO A 682 -20.07 -8.09 13.30
N SER A 683 -20.03 -9.15 14.11
CA SER A 683 -19.71 -9.00 15.56
C SER A 683 -18.23 -8.70 15.87
N ALA A 684 -17.35 -8.73 14.87
CA ALA A 684 -15.90 -8.62 15.09
C ALA A 684 -15.47 -7.30 15.77
N ALA A 685 -16.16 -6.20 15.49
CA ALA A 685 -15.91 -4.92 16.17
C ALA A 685 -16.19 -4.95 17.70
N LEU A 686 -17.07 -5.85 18.15
CA LEU A 686 -17.42 -6.03 19.54
C LEU A 686 -16.65 -7.17 20.24
N GLU A 687 -15.71 -7.81 19.53
CA GLU A 687 -14.91 -8.89 20.09
C GLU A 687 -14.27 -8.52 21.44
N PRO A 688 -13.59 -7.35 21.61
CA PRO A 688 -12.99 -7.01 22.89
C PRO A 688 -14.01 -6.90 24.04
N VAL A 689 -15.24 -6.49 23.75
CA VAL A 689 -16.31 -6.45 24.76
C VAL A 689 -16.73 -7.86 25.16
N VAL A 690 -17.00 -8.72 24.17
CA VAL A 690 -17.45 -10.10 24.40
C VAL A 690 -16.41 -10.93 25.15
N LEU A 691 -15.11 -10.73 24.85
CA LEU A 691 -14.01 -11.44 25.49
C LEU A 691 -13.74 -10.98 26.93
N ARG A 692 -13.93 -9.71 27.24
CA ARG A 692 -13.55 -9.13 28.54
C ARG A 692 -14.70 -9.05 29.54
N THR A 693 -15.96 -9.00 29.07
CA THR A 693 -17.12 -8.83 29.97
C THR A 693 -17.23 -9.95 30.99
N ARG A 694 -17.60 -9.61 32.21
CA ARG A 694 -17.92 -10.53 33.30
C ARG A 694 -19.40 -10.86 33.40
N ALA A 695 -20.25 -10.26 32.52
CA ALA A 695 -21.66 -10.53 32.52
C ALA A 695 -21.93 -12.05 32.40
N PRO A 696 -22.66 -12.66 33.35
CA PRO A 696 -22.88 -14.12 33.35
C PRO A 696 -23.80 -14.57 32.21
N LYS A 697 -24.61 -13.68 31.69
CA LYS A 697 -25.56 -13.90 30.60
C LYS A 697 -25.23 -12.94 29.47
N ARG A 698 -24.99 -13.47 28.26
CA ARG A 698 -24.60 -12.63 27.13
C ARG A 698 -25.03 -13.25 25.79
N ASP A 699 -25.34 -12.36 24.83
CA ASP A 699 -25.65 -12.74 23.46
C ASP A 699 -25.28 -11.61 22.50
N THR A 700 -25.31 -11.94 21.19
CA THR A 700 -24.96 -11.01 20.12
C THR A 700 -26.10 -10.83 19.13
N PHE A 701 -26.38 -9.58 18.78
CA PHE A 701 -27.36 -9.17 17.78
C PHE A 701 -26.64 -8.41 16.69
N CYS A 702 -26.23 -9.13 15.66
CA CYS A 702 -25.34 -8.65 14.61
C CYS A 702 -25.84 -9.08 13.25
N TRP A 703 -25.28 -8.49 12.20
CA TRP A 703 -25.50 -8.90 10.83
C TRP A 703 -25.26 -10.41 10.63
N LYS A 704 -26.19 -11.09 9.99
CA LYS A 704 -26.13 -12.53 9.67
C LYS A 704 -26.30 -12.76 8.18
N ARG A 705 -27.17 -12.00 7.49
CA ARG A 705 -27.46 -12.14 6.07
C ARG A 705 -28.10 -10.90 5.47
N GLY A 706 -27.93 -10.74 4.16
CA GLY A 706 -28.72 -9.83 3.34
C GLY A 706 -30.04 -10.45 2.85
N GLU A 707 -30.85 -9.65 2.18
CA GLU A 707 -32.10 -10.05 1.53
C GLU A 707 -32.21 -9.36 0.15
N THR A 708 -33.12 -9.80 -0.71
CA THR A 708 -33.21 -9.37 -2.12
C THR A 708 -33.38 -7.86 -2.28
N THR A 709 -34.32 -7.28 -1.56
CA THR A 709 -34.59 -5.84 -1.47
C THR A 709 -35.31 -5.60 -0.16
N ALA A 710 -34.81 -4.70 0.66
CA ALA A 710 -35.39 -4.44 1.95
C ALA A 710 -35.09 -3.03 2.45
N THR A 711 -35.96 -2.49 3.29
CA THR A 711 -35.70 -1.28 4.07
C THR A 711 -34.71 -1.59 5.20
N PRO A 712 -34.04 -0.59 5.79
CA PRO A 712 -33.19 -0.79 6.96
C PRO A 712 -33.89 -1.55 8.11
N ALA A 713 -35.14 -1.21 8.39
CA ALA A 713 -35.92 -1.87 9.45
C ALA A 713 -36.19 -3.35 9.13
N GLU A 714 -36.53 -3.69 7.86
CA GLU A 714 -36.72 -5.08 7.44
C GLU A 714 -35.41 -5.88 7.52
N ILE A 715 -34.28 -5.28 7.12
CA ILE A 715 -32.97 -5.93 7.23
C ILE A 715 -32.64 -6.20 8.71
N MET A 716 -32.84 -5.22 9.58
CA MET A 716 -32.64 -5.42 11.02
C MET A 716 -33.54 -6.54 11.53
N ALA A 717 -34.81 -6.61 11.12
CA ALA A 717 -35.72 -7.66 11.50
C ALA A 717 -35.28 -9.06 11.01
N PHE A 718 -34.81 -9.20 9.76
CA PHE A 718 -34.25 -10.46 9.24
C PHE A 718 -33.05 -10.96 10.02
N ASN A 719 -32.27 -10.04 10.55
CA ASN A 719 -31.10 -10.35 11.36
C ASN A 719 -31.43 -10.52 12.86
N GLY A 720 -32.68 -10.31 13.24
CA GLY A 720 -33.15 -10.40 14.62
C GLY A 720 -32.73 -9.17 15.47
N ILE A 721 -32.30 -8.08 14.83
CA ILE A 721 -31.91 -6.83 15.52
C ILE A 721 -33.17 -5.99 15.70
N THR A 722 -34.07 -6.44 16.59
CA THR A 722 -35.31 -5.76 16.91
C THR A 722 -35.50 -5.65 18.42
N ALA A 723 -36.29 -4.67 18.85
CA ALA A 723 -36.63 -4.47 20.26
C ALA A 723 -37.24 -5.72 20.86
N GLU A 724 -38.16 -6.37 20.16
CA GLU A 724 -38.85 -7.58 20.59
C GLU A 724 -37.92 -8.76 20.79
N ALA A 725 -36.98 -8.98 19.84
CA ALA A 725 -36.02 -10.07 19.92
C ALA A 725 -35.04 -9.89 21.06
N MET A 726 -34.55 -8.66 21.27
CA MET A 726 -33.66 -8.32 22.38
C MET A 726 -34.37 -8.45 23.73
N GLN A 727 -35.62 -7.97 23.84
CA GLN A 727 -36.46 -8.13 25.02
C GLN A 727 -36.72 -9.62 25.35
N ALA A 728 -37.08 -10.43 24.33
CA ALA A 728 -37.32 -11.86 24.49
C ALA A 728 -36.05 -12.59 24.96
N CYS A 729 -34.89 -12.24 24.44
CA CYS A 729 -33.58 -12.80 24.84
C CYS A 729 -33.33 -12.51 26.35
N ILE A 730 -33.50 -11.26 26.77
CA ILE A 730 -33.34 -10.87 28.19
C ILE A 730 -34.32 -11.60 29.07
N ASN A 731 -35.58 -11.64 28.69
CA ASN A 731 -36.60 -12.37 29.46
C ASN A 731 -36.27 -13.86 29.57
N GLY A 732 -35.74 -14.47 28.49
CA GLY A 732 -35.23 -15.84 28.51
C GLY A 732 -34.05 -16.04 29.49
N PHE A 733 -33.19 -15.07 29.61
CA PHE A 733 -32.06 -15.12 30.58
C PHE A 733 -32.53 -15.07 32.05
N PHE A 734 -33.62 -14.38 32.33
CA PHE A 734 -34.11 -14.18 33.68
C PHE A 734 -35.31 -15.07 34.01
N ALA A 735 -35.81 -15.86 33.04
CA ALA A 735 -36.83 -16.85 33.34
C ALA A 735 -36.32 -17.86 34.37
N THR A 736 -36.98 -17.97 35.50
CA THR A 736 -36.76 -19.05 36.48
C THR A 736 -37.06 -20.38 35.80
N LYS A 737 -36.07 -21.29 35.72
CA LYS A 737 -36.31 -22.70 35.34
C LYS A 737 -37.16 -23.38 36.39
#